data_89e9218aa7285c3c35d79f73a0ab9c59
#
_entry.id   89e9218aa7285c3c35d79f73a0ab9c59
#
_cell.length_a   1.000
_cell.length_b   1.000
_cell.length_c   1.000
_cell.angle_alpha   90.00
_cell.angle_beta   90.00
_cell.angle_gamma   90.00
#
_symmetry.space_group_name_H-M   'P 1'
#
loop_
_entity.id
_entity.type
_entity.pdbx_description
1 polymer ?
#
loop_
_entity_poly.entity_id
_entity_poly.type
_entity_poly.pdbx_seq_one_letter_code
_entity_poly.pdbx_strand_id
1 'polypeptide(L)'
;MLSFLFKRFSGRHYRKFLEKSRPIVARINEIELSYQALTDDELRAKTVEFRARIAAATDKAAALDAILPEAFATVKNAARRLSGRQVLVCEHELTWDMVHFDVQLIGGMAIHEGKIAEMATGEGKTLVSTLPLYLNALTARNTQLVTVNDYLARRDSEWMGHLYNFLGITVGCIQQQMSPDLRREMYGRDITYGTASEFGFDYLRDNGMATRKEDQVQRDHWFCIVDEIDSILVDEARTPLIISGPAPIEREQPFTRIKPPIDRLVNDQTRLCNRLVSEAMALLEKPTPTAEERDQAARKMLQVKMGAPNNKQLLRLLETPAWRKLLDKVETDLNSDLNKDELYRLKEEILYVVDERQHQADLTEIGRKQLRPDNADAFVLPDLATEFSDLEKEAITPEQREAKKLAAQNRYAEISEEIHAISQLLRAYSLYERDVEYVVQDGKVMIVDENTGRVMPGRRWSDGLHQAVEAKENVMIERETRTYATITIQNYFRMYEKLAGMTGTAETEATEFQDIYHLAVQVIPTNQPCIRVDRNDSIFKTRRDKFNAVVKEIETANKRGQPVLVGTVSVESSEVLSRMLKRTGVIHAVLNAKFHQQEAEIVTRAGQRSAVTIATNMAGRGTDIKLGAGVRDLGGLMVIGTERHQSRRIDRQLRGRCSRQGDPGLTKFFLSLEDELMRLFLQGNLASRLMEGSMQEGEELEHPWLNRSI
;
A
#
# COMPACT_ATOMS: atom_id res chain seq x y z
N MET A 1 -7.96 4.76 -29.94
CA MET A 1 -9.09 5.60 -30.39
C MET A 1 -10.17 5.76 -29.30
N LEU A 2 -10.58 4.71 -28.60
CA LEU A 2 -11.54 4.77 -27.48
C LEU A 2 -11.06 5.64 -26.32
N SER A 3 -9.79 5.57 -25.91
CA SER A 3 -9.24 6.40 -24.82
C SER A 3 -9.22 7.90 -25.12
N PHE A 4 -9.11 8.29 -26.38
CA PHE A 4 -9.16 9.70 -26.80
C PHE A 4 -10.58 10.26 -26.77
N LEU A 5 -11.57 9.43 -27.10
CA LEU A 5 -12.99 9.76 -26.97
C LEU A 5 -13.39 9.88 -25.48
N PHE A 6 -12.94 8.97 -24.62
CA PHE A 6 -13.17 9.03 -23.16
C PHE A 6 -12.61 10.33 -22.53
N LYS A 7 -11.38 10.73 -22.85
CA LYS A 7 -10.79 12.01 -22.41
C LYS A 7 -11.59 13.25 -22.85
N ARG A 8 -12.20 13.20 -24.03
CA ARG A 8 -12.99 14.31 -24.57
C ARG A 8 -14.39 14.40 -23.92
N PHE A 9 -14.94 13.28 -23.46
CA PHE A 9 -16.22 13.21 -22.75
C PHE A 9 -16.05 13.53 -21.25
N SER A 10 -15.02 13.01 -20.56
CA SER A 10 -14.74 13.32 -19.17
C SER A 10 -14.47 14.81 -18.96
N GLY A 11 -13.70 15.45 -19.81
CA GLY A 11 -13.46 16.89 -19.73
C GLY A 11 -14.72 17.77 -19.85
N ARG A 12 -15.77 17.31 -20.53
CA ARG A 12 -17.07 17.99 -20.61
C ARG A 12 -17.84 17.91 -19.28
N HIS A 13 -17.81 16.76 -18.61
CA HIS A 13 -18.52 16.55 -17.36
C HIS A 13 -17.95 17.43 -16.24
N TYR A 14 -16.65 17.49 -16.13
CA TYR A 14 -15.97 18.35 -15.14
C TYR A 14 -16.23 19.83 -15.38
N ARG A 15 -16.23 20.28 -16.62
CA ARG A 15 -16.55 21.69 -16.98
C ARG A 15 -17.97 22.07 -16.60
N LYS A 16 -18.95 21.20 -16.89
CA LYS A 16 -20.34 21.45 -16.53
C LYS A 16 -20.55 21.62 -15.02
N PHE A 17 -19.86 20.80 -14.21
CA PHE A 17 -19.89 20.94 -12.75
C PHE A 17 -19.28 22.28 -12.32
N LEU A 18 -18.12 22.66 -12.84
CA LEU A 18 -17.48 23.93 -12.53
C LEU A 18 -18.35 25.13 -12.92
N GLU A 19 -18.99 25.09 -14.09
CA GLU A 19 -19.92 26.14 -14.54
C GLU A 19 -21.12 26.26 -13.62
N LYS A 20 -21.71 25.13 -13.17
CA LYS A 20 -22.81 25.11 -12.20
C LYS A 20 -22.39 25.66 -10.83
N SER A 21 -21.16 25.39 -10.41
CA SER A 21 -20.64 25.77 -9.09
C SER A 21 -20.30 27.26 -8.98
N ARG A 22 -19.88 27.93 -10.05
CA ARG A 22 -19.46 29.35 -10.04
C ARG A 22 -20.49 30.31 -9.44
N PRO A 23 -21.78 30.31 -9.82
CA PRO A 23 -22.75 31.20 -9.22
C PRO A 23 -22.98 30.92 -7.72
N ILE A 24 -22.86 29.64 -7.30
CA ILE A 24 -22.97 29.27 -5.89
C ILE A 24 -21.78 29.82 -5.11
N VAL A 25 -20.56 29.73 -5.65
CA VAL A 25 -19.35 30.32 -5.03
C VAL A 25 -19.49 31.84 -4.89
N ALA A 26 -19.97 32.51 -5.93
CA ALA A 26 -20.23 33.95 -5.87
C ALA A 26 -21.23 34.29 -4.74
N ARG A 27 -22.29 33.50 -4.61
CA ARG A 27 -23.29 33.67 -3.54
C ARG A 27 -22.72 33.39 -2.15
N ILE A 28 -21.85 32.35 -2.00
CA ILE A 28 -21.15 32.07 -0.74
C ILE A 28 -20.31 33.29 -0.33
N ASN A 29 -19.53 33.86 -1.27
CA ASN A 29 -18.67 35.00 -1.01
C ASN A 29 -19.48 36.26 -0.65
N GLU A 30 -20.60 36.50 -1.30
CA GLU A 30 -21.51 37.61 -0.98
C GLU A 30 -22.07 37.46 0.44
N ILE A 31 -22.54 36.29 0.83
CA ILE A 31 -23.05 36.01 2.19
C ILE A 31 -21.92 36.13 3.20
N GLU A 32 -20.73 35.56 2.91
CA GLU A 32 -19.58 35.66 3.80
C GLU A 32 -19.19 37.13 4.09
N LEU A 33 -19.22 37.96 3.05
CA LEU A 33 -18.97 39.39 3.21
C LEU A 33 -19.99 40.05 4.15
N SER A 34 -21.26 39.70 4.03
CA SER A 34 -22.30 40.20 4.93
C SER A 34 -22.12 39.71 6.38
N TYR A 35 -21.60 38.48 6.56
CA TYR A 35 -21.37 37.90 7.88
C TYR A 35 -20.16 38.49 8.60
N GLN A 36 -19.29 39.24 7.94
CA GLN A 36 -18.20 39.94 8.59
C GLN A 36 -18.69 41.01 9.60
N ALA A 37 -19.92 41.52 9.42
CA ALA A 37 -20.53 42.46 10.36
C ALA A 37 -21.11 41.80 11.62
N LEU A 38 -21.31 40.48 11.64
CA LEU A 38 -21.85 39.76 12.78
C LEU A 38 -20.81 39.65 13.92
N THR A 39 -21.28 39.57 15.13
CA THR A 39 -20.46 39.19 16.30
C THR A 39 -20.14 37.68 16.26
N ASP A 40 -19.17 37.20 17.07
CA ASP A 40 -18.84 35.81 17.18
C ASP A 40 -20.05 34.95 17.65
N ASP A 41 -20.86 35.48 18.58
CA ASP A 41 -22.05 34.81 19.09
C ASP A 41 -23.17 34.75 18.05
N GLU A 42 -23.39 35.82 17.29
CA GLU A 42 -24.36 35.81 16.18
C GLU A 42 -23.96 34.86 15.09
N LEU A 43 -22.66 34.74 14.77
CA LEU A 43 -22.19 33.75 13.80
C LEU A 43 -22.38 32.30 14.31
N ARG A 44 -22.11 32.05 15.59
CA ARG A 44 -22.37 30.77 16.24
C ARG A 44 -23.87 30.43 16.27
N ALA A 45 -24.73 31.42 16.50
CA ALA A 45 -26.18 31.24 16.48
C ALA A 45 -26.71 30.75 15.13
N LYS A 46 -26.00 31.00 14.02
CA LYS A 46 -26.34 30.43 12.69
C LYS A 46 -26.38 28.91 12.71
N THR A 47 -25.49 28.24 13.44
CA THR A 47 -25.52 26.79 13.61
C THR A 47 -26.83 26.29 14.19
N VAL A 48 -27.35 27.00 15.21
CA VAL A 48 -28.63 26.67 15.86
C VAL A 48 -29.81 26.91 14.88
N GLU A 49 -29.77 28.04 14.17
CA GLU A 49 -30.76 28.37 13.13
C GLU A 49 -30.82 27.28 12.04
N PHE A 50 -29.68 26.88 11.52
CA PHE A 50 -29.60 25.85 10.47
C PHE A 50 -30.11 24.50 10.97
N ARG A 51 -29.73 24.08 12.18
CA ARG A 51 -30.27 22.85 12.79
C ARG A 51 -31.80 22.88 12.89
N ALA A 52 -32.36 24.00 13.32
CA ALA A 52 -33.81 24.18 13.40
C ALA A 52 -34.49 24.09 12.01
N ARG A 53 -33.89 24.74 10.99
CA ARG A 53 -34.41 24.69 9.61
C ARG A 53 -34.40 23.27 9.05
N ILE A 54 -33.32 22.48 9.29
CA ILE A 54 -33.22 21.08 8.86
C ILE A 54 -34.21 20.20 9.63
N ALA A 55 -34.34 20.42 10.95
CA ALA A 55 -35.26 19.63 11.77
C ALA A 55 -36.74 19.83 11.35
N ALA A 56 -37.11 21.03 10.92
CA ALA A 56 -38.45 21.37 10.44
C ALA A 56 -38.75 20.88 8.99
N ALA A 57 -37.71 20.54 8.22
CA ALA A 57 -37.88 20.15 6.82
C ALA A 57 -38.33 18.69 6.70
N THR A 58 -39.26 18.43 5.77
CA THR A 58 -39.72 17.09 5.41
C THR A 58 -38.67 16.35 4.62
N ASP A 59 -37.97 17.03 3.69
CA ASP A 59 -36.85 16.51 2.93
C ASP A 59 -35.56 17.16 3.45
N LYS A 60 -34.83 16.38 4.26
CA LYS A 60 -33.55 16.85 4.87
C LYS A 60 -32.44 17.04 3.84
N ALA A 61 -32.41 16.26 2.76
CA ALA A 61 -31.41 16.40 1.72
C ALA A 61 -31.60 17.71 0.96
N ALA A 62 -32.84 18.03 0.53
CA ALA A 62 -33.18 19.28 -0.11
C ALA A 62 -32.92 20.48 0.84
N ALA A 63 -33.16 20.33 2.14
CA ALA A 63 -32.86 21.36 3.13
C ALA A 63 -31.36 21.63 3.27
N LEU A 64 -30.51 20.59 3.25
CA LEU A 64 -29.06 20.73 3.26
C LEU A 64 -28.57 21.48 2.01
N ASP A 65 -29.07 21.13 0.84
CA ASP A 65 -28.72 21.82 -0.42
C ASP A 65 -29.13 23.31 -0.39
N ALA A 66 -30.30 23.60 0.17
CA ALA A 66 -30.81 24.97 0.26
C ALA A 66 -29.96 25.86 1.18
N ILE A 67 -29.47 25.33 2.29
CA ILE A 67 -28.64 26.08 3.26
C ILE A 67 -27.14 26.05 2.94
N LEU A 68 -26.69 25.24 1.98
CA LEU A 68 -25.27 25.07 1.64
C LEU A 68 -24.55 26.42 1.46
N PRO A 69 -25.05 27.42 0.71
CA PRO A 69 -24.33 28.68 0.54
C PRO A 69 -24.13 29.43 1.87
N GLU A 70 -25.15 29.45 2.74
CA GLU A 70 -25.10 30.10 4.05
C GLU A 70 -24.15 29.34 5.00
N ALA A 71 -24.22 28.01 5.01
CA ALA A 71 -23.37 27.15 5.84
C ALA A 71 -21.89 27.27 5.45
N PHE A 72 -21.57 27.22 4.16
CA PHE A 72 -20.19 27.39 3.68
C PHE A 72 -19.66 28.80 3.95
N ALA A 73 -20.50 29.83 3.83
CA ALA A 73 -20.14 31.18 4.20
C ALA A 73 -19.84 31.29 5.71
N THR A 74 -20.61 30.62 6.56
CA THR A 74 -20.39 30.56 8.02
C THR A 74 -19.03 29.94 8.33
N VAL A 75 -18.70 28.81 7.73
CA VAL A 75 -17.38 28.12 7.92
C VAL A 75 -16.25 29.00 7.41
N LYS A 76 -16.37 29.58 6.22
CA LYS A 76 -15.34 30.49 5.65
C LYS A 76 -15.12 31.73 6.53
N ASN A 77 -16.18 32.32 7.06
CA ASN A 77 -16.09 33.47 7.95
C ASN A 77 -15.44 33.09 9.29
N ALA A 78 -15.81 31.96 9.88
CA ALA A 78 -15.16 31.43 11.08
C ALA A 78 -13.65 31.22 10.89
N ALA A 79 -13.24 30.63 9.77
CA ALA A 79 -11.83 30.44 9.43
C ALA A 79 -11.09 31.78 9.33
N ARG A 80 -11.72 32.80 8.75
CA ARG A 80 -11.17 34.19 8.71
C ARG A 80 -10.99 34.80 10.10
N ARG A 81 -11.95 34.60 11.01
CA ARG A 81 -11.87 35.13 12.40
C ARG A 81 -10.82 34.44 13.24
N LEU A 82 -10.49 33.16 12.91
CA LEU A 82 -9.40 32.43 13.55
C LEU A 82 -8.03 32.86 13.02
N SER A 83 -7.95 33.50 11.85
CA SER A 83 -6.68 33.91 11.25
C SER A 83 -5.87 34.79 12.18
N GLY A 84 -4.59 34.41 12.39
CA GLY A 84 -3.68 35.08 13.34
C GLY A 84 -3.76 34.55 14.79
N ARG A 85 -4.75 33.72 15.13
CA ARG A 85 -4.84 33.10 16.47
C ARG A 85 -3.87 31.94 16.62
N GLN A 86 -3.29 31.81 17.81
CA GLN A 86 -2.52 30.63 18.19
C GLN A 86 -3.47 29.46 18.52
N VAL A 87 -3.22 28.30 17.97
CA VAL A 87 -3.99 27.07 18.19
C VAL A 87 -3.04 25.94 18.57
N LEU A 88 -3.46 25.12 19.54
CA LEU A 88 -2.67 23.97 19.99
C LEU A 88 -3.06 22.74 19.16
N VAL A 89 -2.08 22.10 18.52
CA VAL A 89 -2.26 20.90 17.69
C VAL A 89 -1.15 19.91 17.98
N CYS A 90 -1.46 18.73 18.43
CA CYS A 90 -0.48 17.71 18.82
C CYS A 90 0.63 18.26 19.72
N GLU A 91 0.24 19.04 20.75
CA GLU A 91 1.15 19.65 21.73
C GLU A 91 2.06 20.77 21.17
N HIS A 92 1.84 21.18 19.90
CA HIS A 92 2.56 22.29 19.28
C HIS A 92 1.65 23.49 19.05
N GLU A 93 2.16 24.68 19.33
CA GLU A 93 1.48 25.92 19.00
C GLU A 93 1.65 26.24 17.51
N LEU A 94 0.54 26.39 16.81
CA LEU A 94 0.48 26.77 15.40
C LEU A 94 -0.31 28.07 15.27
N THR A 95 0.07 28.92 14.33
CA THR A 95 -0.74 30.08 13.96
C THR A 95 -1.74 29.66 12.89
N TRP A 96 -3.03 29.92 13.12
CA TRP A 96 -4.04 29.70 12.07
C TRP A 96 -3.88 30.74 10.97
N ASP A 97 -3.56 30.32 9.76
CA ASP A 97 -3.30 31.16 8.59
C ASP A 97 -4.19 30.81 7.37
N MET A 98 -5.27 30.04 7.60
CA MET A 98 -6.08 29.45 6.55
C MET A 98 -7.43 30.13 6.41
N VAL A 99 -7.77 30.52 5.18
CA VAL A 99 -9.11 30.93 4.74
C VAL A 99 -9.42 30.23 3.43
N HIS A 100 -10.64 29.71 3.26
CA HIS A 100 -11.03 28.94 2.07
C HIS A 100 -10.92 29.72 0.77
N PHE A 101 -10.22 29.18 -0.21
CA PHE A 101 -10.19 29.65 -1.59
C PHE A 101 -11.44 29.23 -2.35
N ASP A 102 -11.76 29.89 -3.45
CA ASP A 102 -12.94 29.57 -4.28
C ASP A 102 -12.90 28.12 -4.82
N VAL A 103 -11.73 27.63 -5.22
CA VAL A 103 -11.55 26.23 -5.65
C VAL A 103 -11.84 25.23 -4.53
N GLN A 104 -11.55 25.60 -3.28
CA GLN A 104 -11.84 24.78 -2.11
C GLN A 104 -13.35 24.73 -1.81
N LEU A 105 -14.08 25.83 -2.03
CA LEU A 105 -15.54 25.83 -1.94
C LEU A 105 -16.14 24.85 -2.98
N ILE A 106 -15.60 24.83 -4.22
CA ILE A 106 -16.03 23.89 -5.28
C ILE A 106 -15.72 22.45 -4.86
N GLY A 107 -14.53 22.18 -4.29
CA GLY A 107 -14.17 20.88 -3.74
C GLY A 107 -15.13 20.41 -2.65
N GLY A 108 -15.49 21.29 -1.72
CA GLY A 108 -16.47 21.02 -0.66
C GLY A 108 -17.86 20.70 -1.20
N MET A 109 -18.31 21.37 -2.27
CA MET A 109 -19.56 21.04 -2.95
C MET A 109 -19.52 19.66 -3.60
N ALA A 110 -18.43 19.31 -4.26
CA ALA A 110 -18.28 17.97 -4.86
C ALA A 110 -18.35 16.87 -3.79
N ILE A 111 -17.70 17.05 -2.66
CA ILE A 111 -17.74 16.12 -1.53
C ILE A 111 -19.17 16.07 -0.94
N HIS A 112 -19.83 17.20 -0.78
CA HIS A 112 -21.21 17.22 -0.30
C HIS A 112 -22.18 16.47 -1.25
N GLU A 113 -21.98 16.52 -2.56
CA GLU A 113 -22.77 15.77 -3.53
C GLU A 113 -22.45 14.25 -3.55
N GLY A 114 -21.60 13.72 -2.62
CA GLY A 114 -21.23 12.31 -2.59
C GLY A 114 -20.27 11.92 -3.71
N LYS A 115 -19.34 12.79 -4.06
CA LYS A 115 -18.32 12.57 -5.10
C LYS A 115 -16.92 12.53 -4.49
N ILE A 116 -15.97 12.05 -5.29
CA ILE A 116 -14.54 12.18 -4.99
C ILE A 116 -14.04 13.50 -5.56
N ALA A 117 -13.59 14.41 -4.69
CA ALA A 117 -12.90 15.61 -5.13
C ALA A 117 -11.42 15.28 -5.39
N GLU A 118 -11.03 15.19 -6.67
CA GLU A 118 -9.61 15.15 -7.01
C GLU A 118 -9.01 16.53 -6.95
N MET A 119 -8.24 16.79 -5.90
CA MET A 119 -7.53 18.04 -5.66
C MET A 119 -6.04 17.76 -5.57
N ALA A 120 -5.24 18.49 -6.33
CA ALA A 120 -3.80 18.33 -6.32
C ALA A 120 -3.23 18.39 -4.88
N THR A 121 -2.12 17.71 -4.67
CA THR A 121 -1.45 17.74 -3.36
C THR A 121 -1.03 19.18 -3.02
N GLY A 122 -1.25 19.61 -1.77
CA GLY A 122 -0.99 21.01 -1.35
C GLY A 122 -2.13 22.00 -1.59
N GLU A 123 -3.30 21.55 -2.10
CA GLU A 123 -4.49 22.42 -2.27
C GLU A 123 -5.35 22.52 -1.01
N GLY A 124 -4.88 22.04 0.14
CA GLY A 124 -5.55 22.20 1.44
C GLY A 124 -6.80 21.33 1.61
N LYS A 125 -6.77 20.05 1.18
CA LYS A 125 -7.87 19.09 1.34
C LYS A 125 -8.43 19.03 2.76
N THR A 126 -7.57 19.06 3.78
CA THR A 126 -7.97 19.06 5.19
C THR A 126 -8.90 20.23 5.53
N LEU A 127 -8.63 21.43 4.99
CA LEU A 127 -9.51 22.59 5.17
C LEU A 127 -10.80 22.47 4.35
N VAL A 128 -10.74 21.89 3.14
CA VAL A 128 -11.92 21.65 2.28
C VAL A 128 -12.94 20.77 2.98
N SER A 129 -12.49 19.71 3.66
CA SER A 129 -13.38 18.75 4.35
C SER A 129 -14.22 19.42 5.44
N THR A 130 -13.79 20.58 5.99
CA THR A 130 -14.54 21.29 7.03
C THR A 130 -15.89 21.77 6.55
N LEU A 131 -16.02 22.13 5.29
CA LEU A 131 -17.25 22.63 4.67
C LEU A 131 -18.37 21.56 4.65
N PRO A 132 -18.19 20.40 3.99
CA PRO A 132 -19.21 19.36 3.95
C PRO A 132 -19.41 18.66 5.29
N LEU A 133 -18.37 18.53 6.14
CA LEU A 133 -18.53 17.96 7.48
C LEU A 133 -19.42 18.85 8.34
N TYR A 134 -19.17 20.16 8.39
CA TYR A 134 -20.03 21.11 9.10
C TYR A 134 -21.47 21.00 8.62
N LEU A 135 -21.70 21.10 7.30
CA LEU A 135 -23.03 21.07 6.72
C LEU A 135 -23.80 19.78 7.06
N ASN A 136 -23.17 18.61 6.92
CA ASN A 136 -23.85 17.35 7.21
C ASN A 136 -24.00 17.08 8.72
N ALA A 137 -23.11 17.59 9.59
CA ALA A 137 -23.23 17.51 11.04
C ALA A 137 -24.43 18.31 11.59
N LEU A 138 -24.94 19.27 10.83
CA LEU A 138 -26.18 20.00 11.21
C LEU A 138 -27.41 19.12 11.31
N THR A 139 -27.40 17.92 10.71
CA THR A 139 -28.48 16.93 10.84
C THR A 139 -28.56 16.28 12.22
N ALA A 140 -27.62 16.55 13.12
CA ALA A 140 -27.43 15.89 14.42
C ALA A 140 -27.18 14.36 14.31
N ARG A 141 -26.83 13.87 13.11
CA ARG A 141 -26.32 12.52 12.88
C ARG A 141 -24.79 12.59 12.85
N ASN A 142 -24.12 11.54 13.35
CA ASN A 142 -22.65 11.50 13.37
C ASN A 142 -22.09 11.52 11.96
N THR A 143 -21.19 12.45 11.67
CA THR A 143 -20.41 12.51 10.43
C THR A 143 -19.00 12.02 10.69
N GLN A 144 -18.41 11.33 9.75
CA GLN A 144 -17.11 10.70 9.95
C GLN A 144 -16.11 11.14 8.89
N LEU A 145 -14.87 11.36 9.31
CA LEU A 145 -13.73 11.54 8.42
C LEU A 145 -12.70 10.46 8.68
N VAL A 146 -12.39 9.73 7.61
CA VAL A 146 -11.42 8.65 7.61
C VAL A 146 -10.12 9.11 7.00
N THR A 147 -9.02 8.85 7.69
CA THR A 147 -7.66 9.17 7.22
C THR A 147 -6.75 7.94 7.32
N VAL A 148 -5.53 8.05 6.80
CA VAL A 148 -4.62 6.89 6.60
C VAL A 148 -3.89 6.43 7.87
N ASN A 149 -3.81 7.25 8.93
CA ASN A 149 -3.15 6.85 10.19
C ASN A 149 -3.65 7.66 11.39
N ASP A 150 -3.36 7.15 12.60
CA ASP A 150 -3.78 7.76 13.87
C ASP A 150 -3.20 9.16 14.10
N TYR A 151 -1.95 9.40 13.66
CA TYR A 151 -1.34 10.72 13.77
C TYR A 151 -2.11 11.78 13.00
N LEU A 152 -2.49 11.50 11.75
CA LEU A 152 -3.28 12.41 10.93
C LEU A 152 -4.69 12.56 11.48
N ALA A 153 -5.31 11.49 11.99
CA ALA A 153 -6.62 11.55 12.62
C ALA A 153 -6.60 12.50 13.83
N ARG A 154 -5.59 12.38 14.70
CA ARG A 154 -5.41 13.26 15.86
C ARG A 154 -5.10 14.70 15.43
N ARG A 155 -4.10 14.88 14.56
CA ARG A 155 -3.69 16.21 14.08
C ARG A 155 -4.85 16.98 13.45
N ASP A 156 -5.57 16.34 12.55
CA ASP A 156 -6.61 17.01 11.77
C ASP A 156 -7.87 17.26 12.61
N SER A 157 -8.21 16.34 13.53
CA SER A 157 -9.31 16.55 14.48
C SER A 157 -9.02 17.68 15.47
N GLU A 158 -7.81 17.77 15.99
CA GLU A 158 -7.40 18.87 16.87
C GLU A 158 -7.33 20.20 16.11
N TRP A 159 -6.70 20.21 14.93
CA TRP A 159 -6.51 21.41 14.12
C TRP A 159 -7.84 21.99 13.62
N MET A 160 -8.62 21.19 12.88
CA MET A 160 -9.93 21.62 12.38
C MET A 160 -10.97 21.73 13.51
N GLY A 161 -10.76 21.03 14.61
CA GLY A 161 -11.57 21.13 15.84
C GLY A 161 -11.70 22.55 16.36
N HIS A 162 -10.68 23.41 16.24
CA HIS A 162 -10.77 24.80 16.61
C HIS A 162 -11.85 25.53 15.81
N LEU A 163 -11.96 25.26 14.52
CA LEU A 163 -12.98 25.84 13.64
C LEU A 163 -14.39 25.35 14.00
N TYR A 164 -14.52 24.03 14.19
CA TYR A 164 -15.82 23.41 14.52
C TYR A 164 -16.31 23.88 15.90
N ASN A 165 -15.44 23.85 16.91
CA ASN A 165 -15.77 24.28 18.27
C ASN A 165 -16.15 25.78 18.30
N PHE A 166 -15.49 26.62 17.49
CA PHE A 166 -15.87 28.02 17.33
C PHE A 166 -17.32 28.18 16.86
N LEU A 167 -17.80 27.27 16.01
CA LEU A 167 -19.17 27.25 15.50
C LEU A 167 -20.15 26.41 16.34
N GLY A 168 -19.72 25.85 17.47
CA GLY A 168 -20.57 25.05 18.37
C GLY A 168 -20.81 23.60 17.89
N ILE A 169 -19.93 23.05 17.05
CA ILE A 169 -19.91 21.66 16.61
C ILE A 169 -18.86 20.89 17.40
N THR A 170 -19.21 19.74 17.91
CA THR A 170 -18.33 18.88 18.73
C THR A 170 -17.55 17.89 17.87
N VAL A 171 -16.28 17.66 18.24
CA VAL A 171 -15.38 16.76 17.50
C VAL A 171 -14.85 15.66 18.41
N GLY A 172 -14.81 14.44 17.92
CA GLY A 172 -14.18 13.27 18.51
C GLY A 172 -13.09 12.71 17.60
N CYS A 173 -12.15 11.96 18.17
CA CYS A 173 -11.12 11.24 17.44
C CYS A 173 -11.01 9.82 18.01
N ILE A 174 -11.12 8.83 17.15
CA ILE A 174 -10.91 7.41 17.49
C ILE A 174 -9.46 7.07 17.19
N GLN A 175 -8.78 6.51 18.19
CA GLN A 175 -7.39 6.08 18.12
C GLN A 175 -7.25 4.64 18.64
N GLN A 176 -6.16 4.00 18.26
CA GLN A 176 -5.78 2.70 18.80
C GLN A 176 -5.70 2.75 20.34
N GLN A 177 -6.01 1.67 21.00
CA GLN A 177 -5.95 1.50 22.48
C GLN A 177 -6.98 2.31 23.31
N MET A 178 -7.98 2.96 22.69
CA MET A 178 -9.06 3.60 23.44
C MET A 178 -10.02 2.56 24.02
N SER A 179 -10.47 2.82 25.25
CA SER A 179 -11.51 2.00 25.89
C SER A 179 -12.86 2.12 25.17
N PRO A 180 -13.75 1.10 25.25
CA PRO A 180 -15.07 1.18 24.63
C PRO A 180 -15.91 2.36 25.09
N ASP A 181 -15.83 2.75 26.36
CA ASP A 181 -16.59 3.89 26.89
C ASP A 181 -16.13 5.22 26.26
N LEU A 182 -14.81 5.40 26.13
CA LEU A 182 -14.26 6.59 25.49
C LEU A 182 -14.60 6.61 23.99
N ARG A 183 -14.55 5.45 23.31
CA ARG A 183 -14.98 5.36 21.90
C ARG A 183 -16.46 5.75 21.74
N ARG A 184 -17.33 5.29 22.64
CA ARG A 184 -18.76 5.64 22.63
C ARG A 184 -18.96 7.17 22.82
N GLU A 185 -18.18 7.79 23.69
CA GLU A 185 -18.17 9.24 23.84
C GLU A 185 -17.75 9.94 22.54
N MET A 186 -16.68 9.48 21.89
CA MET A 186 -16.19 10.07 20.64
C MET A 186 -17.19 9.92 19.49
N TYR A 187 -17.82 8.76 19.34
CA TYR A 187 -18.93 8.58 18.39
C TYR A 187 -20.18 9.40 18.75
N GLY A 188 -20.31 9.81 20.02
CA GLY A 188 -21.35 10.71 20.50
C GLY A 188 -21.20 12.15 20.03
N ARG A 189 -20.04 12.54 19.48
CA ARG A 189 -19.80 13.88 18.94
C ARG A 189 -20.45 14.06 17.57
N ASP A 190 -20.56 15.32 17.13
CA ASP A 190 -21.14 15.65 15.82
C ASP A 190 -20.26 15.13 14.66
N ILE A 191 -18.94 15.23 14.82
CA ILE A 191 -17.93 14.81 13.84
C ILE A 191 -16.94 13.89 14.52
N THR A 192 -16.62 12.74 13.88
CA THR A 192 -15.64 11.78 14.40
C THR A 192 -14.56 11.51 13.37
N TYR A 193 -13.31 11.72 13.77
CA TYR A 193 -12.11 11.38 12.98
C TYR A 193 -11.58 10.02 13.40
N GLY A 194 -10.97 9.28 12.47
CA GLY A 194 -10.33 8.01 12.75
C GLY A 194 -9.73 7.38 11.50
N THR A 195 -9.17 6.17 11.65
CA THR A 195 -8.68 5.39 10.53
C THR A 195 -9.73 4.38 10.05
N ALA A 196 -9.61 3.92 8.79
CA ALA A 196 -10.49 2.91 8.22
C ALA A 196 -10.49 1.62 9.05
N SER A 197 -9.31 1.23 9.57
CA SER A 197 -9.16 0.05 10.41
C SER A 197 -9.90 0.19 11.74
N GLU A 198 -9.77 1.33 12.43
CA GLU A 198 -10.43 1.55 13.72
C GLU A 198 -11.96 1.54 13.59
N PHE A 199 -12.50 2.25 12.59
CA PHE A 199 -13.94 2.24 12.32
C PHE A 199 -14.45 0.85 11.94
N GLY A 200 -13.72 0.12 11.10
CA GLY A 200 -14.11 -1.21 10.67
C GLY A 200 -13.98 -2.24 11.78
N PHE A 201 -12.97 -2.16 12.65
CA PHE A 201 -12.87 -3.03 13.82
C PHE A 201 -13.92 -2.72 14.88
N ASP A 202 -14.30 -1.45 15.08
CA ASP A 202 -15.43 -1.11 15.95
C ASP A 202 -16.73 -1.71 15.42
N TYR A 203 -16.96 -1.62 14.10
CA TYR A 203 -18.11 -2.29 13.48
C TYR A 203 -18.12 -3.81 13.71
N LEU A 204 -16.96 -4.47 13.55
CA LEU A 204 -16.86 -5.91 13.79
C LEU A 204 -17.09 -6.27 15.27
N ARG A 205 -16.61 -5.45 16.20
CA ARG A 205 -16.88 -5.63 17.64
C ARG A 205 -18.36 -5.45 17.95
N ASP A 206 -18.96 -4.39 17.43
CA ASP A 206 -20.37 -4.06 17.67
C ASP A 206 -21.33 -5.12 17.12
N ASN A 207 -21.00 -5.73 15.96
CA ASN A 207 -21.92 -6.65 15.28
C ASN A 207 -21.53 -8.13 15.41
N GLY A 208 -20.27 -8.44 15.77
CA GLY A 208 -19.77 -9.80 15.90
C GLY A 208 -19.53 -10.24 17.35
N MET A 209 -19.38 -9.30 18.29
CA MET A 209 -18.97 -9.63 19.68
C MET A 209 -19.88 -9.00 20.74
N ALA A 210 -20.50 -7.85 20.48
CA ALA A 210 -21.40 -7.22 21.45
C ALA A 210 -22.66 -8.07 21.66
N THR A 211 -23.00 -8.30 22.93
CA THR A 211 -24.18 -9.09 23.32
C THR A 211 -25.40 -8.22 23.61
N ARG A 212 -25.20 -6.93 23.84
CA ARG A 212 -26.25 -5.95 24.12
C ARG A 212 -26.07 -4.72 23.27
N LYS A 213 -27.15 -4.00 22.98
CA LYS A 213 -27.12 -2.75 22.22
C LYS A 213 -26.32 -1.66 22.93
N GLU A 214 -26.33 -1.66 24.25
CA GLU A 214 -25.58 -0.71 25.08
C GLU A 214 -24.06 -0.90 25.00
N ASP A 215 -23.61 -2.09 24.62
CA ASP A 215 -22.19 -2.42 24.45
C ASP A 215 -21.64 -1.90 23.11
N GLN A 216 -22.51 -1.56 22.15
CA GLN A 216 -22.11 -1.01 20.86
C GLN A 216 -21.60 0.41 21.02
N VAL A 217 -20.54 0.75 20.28
CA VAL A 217 -19.89 2.06 20.33
C VAL A 217 -20.27 2.96 19.15
N GLN A 218 -20.48 2.37 17.98
CA GLN A 218 -20.87 3.12 16.79
C GLN A 218 -22.35 3.49 16.79
N ARG A 219 -22.66 4.52 16.01
CA ARG A 219 -24.01 4.93 15.66
C ARG A 219 -24.36 4.49 14.24
N ASP A 220 -25.24 5.24 13.57
CA ASP A 220 -25.59 5.03 12.16
C ASP A 220 -24.45 5.44 11.21
N HIS A 221 -24.46 4.86 10.02
CA HIS A 221 -23.52 5.19 8.93
C HIS A 221 -24.13 6.25 8.02
N TRP A 222 -24.14 7.50 8.48
CA TRP A 222 -24.77 8.60 7.76
C TRP A 222 -23.88 9.14 6.64
N PHE A 223 -22.87 9.94 6.98
CA PHE A 223 -21.99 10.60 6.03
C PHE A 223 -20.53 10.34 6.39
N CYS A 224 -19.78 9.91 5.40
CA CYS A 224 -18.35 9.65 5.55
C CYS A 224 -17.55 10.32 4.45
N ILE A 225 -16.48 11.02 4.83
CA ILE A 225 -15.43 11.49 3.93
C ILE A 225 -14.21 10.61 4.12
N VAL A 226 -13.68 10.06 3.03
CA VAL A 226 -12.43 9.31 3.05
C VAL A 226 -11.32 10.19 2.46
N ASP A 227 -10.37 10.61 3.32
CA ASP A 227 -9.18 11.31 2.86
C ASP A 227 -8.16 10.32 2.29
N GLU A 228 -7.48 10.72 1.22
CA GLU A 228 -6.61 9.84 0.44
C GLU A 228 -7.35 8.55 0.03
N ILE A 229 -8.56 8.71 -0.50
CA ILE A 229 -9.52 7.65 -0.79
C ILE A 229 -8.95 6.54 -1.69
N ASP A 230 -8.03 6.85 -2.57
CA ASP A 230 -7.35 5.90 -3.44
C ASP A 230 -6.43 4.94 -2.66
N SER A 231 -5.80 5.38 -1.56
CA SER A 231 -5.07 4.48 -0.68
C SER A 231 -6.00 3.52 0.04
N ILE A 232 -7.04 4.08 0.65
CA ILE A 232 -7.91 3.32 1.55
C ILE A 232 -8.84 2.39 0.76
N LEU A 233 -9.49 2.88 -0.30
CA LEU A 233 -10.51 2.11 -1.03
C LEU A 233 -9.99 1.33 -2.24
N VAL A 234 -8.74 1.55 -2.68
CA VAL A 234 -8.12 0.78 -3.77
C VAL A 234 -6.98 -0.09 -3.23
N ASP A 235 -5.96 0.50 -2.56
CA ASP A 235 -4.78 -0.26 -2.13
C ASP A 235 -5.07 -1.14 -0.92
N GLU A 236 -5.56 -0.55 0.17
CA GLU A 236 -5.80 -1.26 1.44
C GLU A 236 -7.05 -2.14 1.38
N ALA A 237 -8.00 -1.81 0.50
CA ALA A 237 -9.25 -2.55 0.37
C ALA A 237 -9.10 -4.00 -0.13
N ARG A 238 -7.94 -4.36 -0.63
CA ARG A 238 -7.63 -5.74 -1.07
C ARG A 238 -7.63 -6.74 0.09
N THR A 239 -7.44 -6.28 1.32
CA THR A 239 -7.37 -7.13 2.51
C THR A 239 -8.57 -6.87 3.40
N PRO A 240 -9.34 -7.90 3.83
CA PRO A 240 -10.45 -7.71 4.76
C PRO A 240 -9.94 -7.40 6.17
N LEU A 241 -10.80 -6.78 6.97
CA LEU A 241 -10.62 -6.66 8.41
C LEU A 241 -11.12 -7.96 9.07
N ILE A 242 -10.32 -8.51 9.96
CA ILE A 242 -10.58 -9.81 10.59
C ILE A 242 -10.36 -9.70 12.10
N ILE A 243 -11.34 -10.10 12.89
CA ILE A 243 -11.16 -10.34 14.31
C ILE A 243 -11.01 -11.84 14.52
N SER A 244 -9.89 -12.23 15.08
CA SER A 244 -9.58 -13.63 15.39
C SER A 244 -9.26 -13.76 16.87
N GLY A 245 -9.52 -14.92 17.42
CA GLY A 245 -9.12 -15.28 18.78
C GLY A 245 -8.49 -16.66 18.84
N PRO A 246 -7.83 -17.02 19.94
CA PRO A 246 -7.13 -18.29 20.06
C PRO A 246 -8.09 -19.46 19.86
N ALA A 247 -7.66 -20.44 19.06
CA ALA A 247 -8.39 -21.68 18.88
C ALA A 247 -8.45 -22.45 20.22
N PRO A 248 -9.58 -23.09 20.54
CA PRO A 248 -9.77 -23.74 21.85
C PRO A 248 -8.97 -25.03 22.03
N ILE A 249 -8.27 -25.55 21.03
CA ILE A 249 -7.57 -26.84 21.10
C ILE A 249 -6.06 -26.58 21.20
N GLU A 250 -5.47 -27.07 22.31
CA GLU A 250 -4.02 -27.13 22.51
C GLU A 250 -3.43 -28.31 21.72
N ARG A 251 -3.10 -28.13 20.45
CA ARG A 251 -2.18 -29.01 19.75
C ARG A 251 -0.79 -28.41 19.77
N GLU A 252 0.20 -29.26 20.03
CA GLU A 252 1.61 -28.90 19.94
C GLU A 252 1.91 -28.40 18.51
N GLN A 253 2.53 -27.22 18.41
CA GLN A 253 2.71 -26.60 17.10
C GLN A 253 3.72 -27.37 16.27
N PRO A 254 3.37 -27.89 15.07
CA PRO A 254 4.24 -28.72 14.27
C PRO A 254 5.49 -27.99 13.80
N PHE A 255 5.41 -26.65 13.67
CA PHE A 255 6.51 -25.82 13.17
C PHE A 255 7.78 -25.90 14.00
N THR A 256 7.69 -25.94 15.34
CA THR A 256 8.87 -26.04 16.22
C THR A 256 9.61 -27.36 16.04
N ARG A 257 8.87 -28.45 15.85
CA ARG A 257 9.44 -29.80 15.65
C ARG A 257 10.03 -29.95 14.25
N ILE A 258 9.35 -29.40 13.24
CA ILE A 258 9.69 -29.61 11.83
C ILE A 258 10.79 -28.65 11.35
N LYS A 259 10.94 -27.49 11.95
CA LYS A 259 11.92 -26.48 11.56
C LYS A 259 13.36 -27.00 11.48
N PRO A 260 13.95 -27.66 12.48
CA PRO A 260 15.36 -28.03 12.42
C PRO A 260 15.74 -28.94 11.24
N PRO A 261 14.95 -29.95 10.84
CA PRO A 261 15.21 -30.70 9.62
C PRO A 261 15.01 -29.86 8.35
N ILE A 262 14.04 -28.93 8.32
CA ILE A 262 13.84 -28.02 7.17
C ILE A 262 15.00 -27.03 7.04
N ASP A 263 15.50 -26.47 8.12
CA ASP A 263 16.72 -25.61 8.10
C ASP A 263 17.90 -26.31 7.42
N ARG A 264 18.11 -27.59 7.73
CA ARG A 264 19.16 -28.39 7.09
C ARG A 264 18.88 -28.57 5.60
N LEU A 265 17.65 -28.95 5.26
CA LEU A 265 17.23 -29.15 3.88
C LEU A 265 17.42 -27.88 3.03
N VAL A 266 17.01 -26.71 3.55
CA VAL A 266 17.17 -25.40 2.86
C VAL A 266 18.65 -25.07 2.69
N ASN A 267 19.46 -25.30 3.70
CA ASN A 267 20.92 -25.09 3.61
C ASN A 267 21.56 -26.02 2.59
N ASP A 268 21.16 -27.29 2.55
CA ASP A 268 21.67 -28.26 1.58
C ASP A 268 21.21 -27.92 0.15
N GLN A 269 19.96 -27.49 -0.02
CA GLN A 269 19.48 -26.97 -1.31
C GLN A 269 20.29 -25.76 -1.77
N THR A 270 20.56 -24.82 -0.87
CA THR A 270 21.35 -23.62 -1.17
C THR A 270 22.77 -24.01 -1.62
N ARG A 271 23.39 -24.97 -0.95
CA ARG A 271 24.72 -25.49 -1.33
C ARG A 271 24.68 -26.20 -2.68
N LEU A 272 23.64 -27.00 -2.92
CA LEU A 272 23.43 -27.69 -4.19
C LEU A 272 23.26 -26.66 -5.33
N CYS A 273 22.39 -25.67 -5.15
CA CYS A 273 22.15 -24.63 -6.14
C CYS A 273 23.41 -23.80 -6.43
N ASN A 274 24.19 -23.42 -5.41
CA ASN A 274 25.45 -22.72 -5.61
C ASN A 274 26.48 -23.55 -6.38
N ARG A 275 26.55 -24.87 -6.13
CA ARG A 275 27.39 -25.80 -6.91
C ARG A 275 26.95 -25.85 -8.36
N LEU A 276 25.62 -26.02 -8.62
CA LEU A 276 25.06 -26.05 -9.97
C LEU A 276 25.34 -24.78 -10.76
N VAL A 277 25.23 -23.60 -10.13
CA VAL A 277 25.60 -22.32 -10.78
C VAL A 277 27.09 -22.29 -11.10
N SER A 278 27.96 -22.71 -10.18
CA SER A 278 29.40 -22.72 -10.40
C SER A 278 29.78 -23.68 -11.53
N GLU A 279 29.13 -24.84 -11.62
CA GLU A 279 29.33 -25.79 -12.71
C GLU A 279 28.82 -25.25 -14.06
N ALA A 280 27.68 -24.55 -14.05
CA ALA A 280 27.15 -23.86 -15.23
C ALA A 280 28.11 -22.76 -15.71
N MET A 281 28.64 -21.94 -14.80
CA MET A 281 29.63 -20.91 -15.13
C MET A 281 30.89 -21.52 -15.75
N ALA A 282 31.42 -22.59 -15.17
CA ALA A 282 32.60 -23.25 -15.65
C ALA A 282 32.41 -23.81 -17.09
N LEU A 283 31.20 -24.23 -17.45
CA LEU A 283 30.87 -24.63 -18.82
C LEU A 283 30.75 -23.45 -19.79
N LEU A 284 30.16 -22.34 -19.34
CA LEU A 284 29.92 -21.17 -20.18
C LEU A 284 31.15 -20.28 -20.40
N GLU A 285 32.10 -20.28 -19.46
CA GLU A 285 33.35 -19.48 -19.52
C GLU A 285 34.45 -20.15 -20.38
N LYS A 286 34.22 -21.38 -20.92
CA LYS A 286 35.15 -21.99 -21.85
C LYS A 286 35.31 -21.09 -23.09
N PRO A 287 36.51 -21.03 -23.71
CA PRO A 287 36.76 -20.19 -24.88
C PRO A 287 35.82 -20.50 -26.08
N THR A 288 35.41 -21.75 -26.24
CA THR A 288 34.51 -22.21 -27.31
C THR A 288 33.59 -23.32 -26.76
N PRO A 289 32.56 -22.95 -25.95
CA PRO A 289 31.65 -23.95 -25.41
C PRO A 289 30.82 -24.59 -26.54
N THR A 290 30.71 -25.94 -26.53
CA THR A 290 29.90 -26.68 -27.50
C THR A 290 28.41 -26.45 -27.28
N ALA A 291 27.59 -26.84 -28.25
CA ALA A 291 26.13 -26.74 -28.12
C ALA A 291 25.59 -27.57 -26.95
N GLU A 292 26.18 -28.76 -26.73
CA GLU A 292 25.82 -29.63 -25.61
C GLU A 292 26.21 -29.04 -24.25
N GLU A 293 27.39 -28.44 -24.14
CA GLU A 293 27.85 -27.77 -22.92
C GLU A 293 26.97 -26.56 -22.55
N ARG A 294 26.51 -25.78 -23.55
CA ARG A 294 25.56 -24.69 -23.35
C ARG A 294 24.20 -25.20 -22.88
N ASP A 295 23.69 -26.27 -23.47
CA ASP A 295 22.43 -26.86 -23.08
C ASP A 295 22.50 -27.42 -21.64
N GLN A 296 23.59 -28.13 -21.30
CA GLN A 296 23.84 -28.62 -19.96
C GLN A 296 23.93 -27.49 -18.92
N ALA A 297 24.62 -26.40 -19.25
CA ALA A 297 24.69 -25.25 -18.39
C ALA A 297 23.31 -24.58 -18.18
N ALA A 298 22.51 -24.48 -19.25
CA ALA A 298 21.17 -23.93 -19.16
C ALA A 298 20.22 -24.79 -18.32
N ARG A 299 20.32 -26.11 -18.40
CA ARG A 299 19.57 -27.02 -17.53
C ARG A 299 19.92 -26.88 -16.08
N LYS A 300 21.22 -26.73 -15.74
CA LYS A 300 21.66 -26.44 -14.37
C LYS A 300 21.15 -25.09 -13.88
N MET A 301 21.18 -24.06 -14.72
CA MET A 301 20.58 -22.75 -14.38
C MET A 301 19.08 -22.87 -14.14
N LEU A 302 18.35 -23.70 -14.93
CA LEU A 302 16.93 -23.93 -14.76
C LEU A 302 16.64 -24.64 -13.42
N GLN A 303 17.44 -25.65 -13.07
CA GLN A 303 17.33 -26.32 -11.76
C GLN A 303 17.49 -25.32 -10.59
N VAL A 304 18.47 -24.42 -10.70
CA VAL A 304 18.64 -23.38 -9.68
C VAL A 304 17.48 -22.40 -9.67
N LYS A 305 16.95 -22.01 -10.82
CA LYS A 305 15.76 -21.15 -10.90
C LYS A 305 14.55 -21.80 -10.24
N MET A 306 14.36 -23.11 -10.43
CA MET A 306 13.25 -23.86 -9.81
C MET A 306 13.48 -24.12 -8.30
N GLY A 307 14.73 -24.32 -7.86
CA GLY A 307 15.04 -24.69 -6.48
C GLY A 307 15.40 -23.52 -5.55
N ALA A 308 15.87 -22.41 -6.10
CA ALA A 308 16.25 -21.21 -5.38
C ALA A 308 16.20 -19.98 -6.31
N PRO A 309 15.00 -19.47 -6.64
CA PRO A 309 14.83 -18.40 -7.63
C PRO A 309 15.60 -17.12 -7.27
N ASN A 310 15.75 -16.81 -5.99
CA ASN A 310 16.49 -15.65 -5.47
C ASN A 310 18.00 -15.90 -5.31
N ASN A 311 18.58 -16.96 -5.93
CA ASN A 311 19.99 -17.25 -5.84
C ASN A 311 20.84 -16.12 -6.45
N LYS A 312 21.64 -15.44 -5.61
CA LYS A 312 22.43 -14.26 -6.00
C LYS A 312 23.46 -14.55 -7.10
N GLN A 313 24.01 -15.77 -7.16
CA GLN A 313 24.97 -16.14 -8.20
C GLN A 313 24.27 -16.33 -9.54
N LEU A 314 23.10 -17.00 -9.56
CA LEU A 314 22.27 -17.12 -10.75
C LEU A 314 21.82 -15.75 -11.27
N LEU A 315 21.33 -14.89 -10.40
CA LEU A 315 20.88 -13.54 -10.78
C LEU A 315 22.00 -12.74 -11.45
N ARG A 316 23.22 -12.79 -10.89
CA ARG A 316 24.40 -12.15 -11.51
C ARG A 316 24.76 -12.76 -12.87
N LEU A 317 24.68 -14.08 -13.01
CA LEU A 317 24.95 -14.75 -14.29
C LEU A 317 23.92 -14.33 -15.35
N LEU A 318 22.65 -14.16 -14.97
CA LEU A 318 21.57 -13.72 -15.83
C LEU A 318 21.59 -12.22 -16.16
N GLU A 319 22.46 -11.43 -15.56
CA GLU A 319 22.76 -10.07 -16.02
C GLU A 319 23.32 -10.07 -17.45
N THR A 320 23.95 -11.17 -17.88
CA THR A 320 24.42 -11.33 -19.25
C THR A 320 23.26 -11.75 -20.18
N PRO A 321 22.87 -10.92 -21.16
CA PRO A 321 21.70 -11.19 -22.01
C PRO A 321 21.78 -12.50 -22.79
N ALA A 322 22.99 -12.94 -23.14
CA ALA A 322 23.17 -14.20 -23.85
C ALA A 322 22.77 -15.41 -23.01
N TRP A 323 23.08 -15.41 -21.72
CA TRP A 323 22.76 -16.50 -20.81
C TRP A 323 21.27 -16.51 -20.43
N ARG A 324 20.67 -15.33 -20.30
CA ARG A 324 19.21 -15.21 -20.12
C ARG A 324 18.46 -15.83 -21.29
N LYS A 325 18.81 -15.45 -22.54
CA LYS A 325 18.19 -16.03 -23.75
C LYS A 325 18.37 -17.55 -23.84
N LEU A 326 19.52 -18.05 -23.40
CA LEU A 326 19.79 -19.48 -23.38
C LEU A 326 18.89 -20.20 -22.38
N LEU A 327 18.74 -19.66 -21.19
CA LEU A 327 17.84 -20.19 -20.15
C LEU A 327 16.39 -20.16 -20.63
N ASP A 328 15.91 -19.02 -21.14
CA ASP A 328 14.53 -18.85 -21.62
C ASP A 328 14.20 -19.84 -22.76
N LYS A 329 15.17 -20.11 -23.64
CA LYS A 329 15.02 -21.12 -24.70
C LYS A 329 14.82 -22.51 -24.11
N VAL A 330 15.70 -22.95 -23.21
CA VAL A 330 15.65 -24.30 -22.62
C VAL A 330 14.40 -24.44 -21.74
N GLU A 331 14.02 -23.41 -21.00
CA GLU A 331 12.77 -23.41 -20.23
C GLU A 331 11.54 -23.55 -21.13
N THR A 332 11.51 -22.89 -22.28
CA THR A 332 10.42 -23.00 -23.25
C THR A 332 10.38 -24.39 -23.88
N ASP A 333 11.53 -24.92 -24.26
CA ASP A 333 11.65 -26.26 -24.86
C ASP A 333 11.22 -27.36 -23.90
N LEU A 334 11.61 -27.28 -22.61
CA LEU A 334 11.27 -28.29 -21.59
C LEU A 334 9.81 -28.17 -21.09
N ASN A 335 9.19 -27.00 -21.18
CA ASN A 335 7.76 -26.83 -20.87
C ASN A 335 6.84 -27.35 -21.99
N SER A 336 7.37 -27.81 -23.13
CA SER A 336 6.57 -28.40 -24.18
C SER A 336 6.06 -29.80 -23.76
N ASP A 337 4.90 -30.20 -24.27
CA ASP A 337 4.27 -31.49 -23.92
C ASP A 337 5.15 -32.69 -24.20
N LEU A 338 6.09 -32.58 -25.15
CA LEU A 338 7.01 -33.66 -25.55
C LEU A 338 8.14 -33.89 -24.53
N ASN A 339 8.49 -32.90 -23.71
CA ASN A 339 9.67 -32.95 -22.84
C ASN A 339 9.31 -32.92 -21.34
N LYS A 340 8.05 -33.16 -20.99
CA LYS A 340 7.58 -33.14 -19.58
C LYS A 340 8.31 -34.15 -18.69
N ASP A 341 8.65 -35.34 -19.21
CA ASP A 341 9.38 -36.35 -18.45
C ASP A 341 10.80 -35.88 -18.10
N GLU A 342 11.42 -35.12 -18.99
CA GLU A 342 12.76 -34.61 -18.76
C GLU A 342 12.74 -33.45 -17.75
N LEU A 343 11.75 -32.56 -17.83
CA LEU A 343 11.52 -31.52 -16.82
C LEU A 343 11.27 -32.14 -15.44
N TYR A 344 10.49 -33.23 -15.38
CA TYR A 344 10.25 -33.97 -14.15
C TYR A 344 11.55 -34.51 -13.55
N ARG A 345 12.42 -35.14 -14.37
CA ARG A 345 13.73 -35.62 -13.92
C ARG A 345 14.60 -34.49 -13.36
N LEU A 346 14.66 -33.36 -14.05
CA LEU A 346 15.42 -32.20 -13.57
C LEU A 346 14.91 -31.68 -12.22
N LYS A 347 13.58 -31.70 -12.01
CA LYS A 347 12.98 -31.35 -10.72
C LYS A 347 13.37 -32.30 -9.61
N GLU A 348 13.40 -33.61 -9.92
CA GLU A 348 13.75 -34.64 -8.94
C GLU A 348 15.25 -34.67 -8.57
N GLU A 349 16.11 -33.93 -9.25
CA GLU A 349 17.53 -33.80 -8.88
C GLU A 349 17.79 -32.69 -7.80
N ILE A 350 16.79 -31.92 -7.45
CA ILE A 350 16.83 -30.92 -6.37
C ILE A 350 15.93 -31.36 -5.21
N LEU A 351 16.12 -30.79 -4.04
CA LEU A 351 15.44 -31.25 -2.82
C LEU A 351 13.98 -30.77 -2.70
N TYR A 352 13.70 -29.59 -3.22
CA TYR A 352 12.36 -29.02 -3.33
C TYR A 352 12.29 -28.05 -4.50
N VAL A 353 11.08 -27.81 -4.99
CA VAL A 353 10.77 -26.91 -6.12
C VAL A 353 9.97 -25.72 -5.60
N VAL A 354 10.28 -24.54 -6.08
CA VAL A 354 9.58 -23.29 -5.77
C VAL A 354 8.87 -22.78 -7.01
N ASP A 355 7.58 -22.55 -6.91
CA ASP A 355 6.78 -21.88 -7.94
C ASP A 355 6.43 -20.46 -7.46
N GLU A 356 7.15 -19.46 -7.99
CA GLU A 356 6.92 -18.06 -7.66
C GLU A 356 5.54 -17.55 -8.11
N ARG A 357 4.96 -18.10 -9.18
CA ARG A 357 3.68 -17.66 -9.73
C ARG A 357 2.50 -18.13 -8.89
N GLN A 358 2.60 -19.36 -8.38
CA GLN A 358 1.58 -19.94 -7.51
C GLN A 358 1.86 -19.70 -6.03
N HIS A 359 3.00 -19.09 -5.70
CA HIS A 359 3.49 -18.92 -4.33
C HIS A 359 3.53 -20.23 -3.54
N GLN A 360 4.03 -21.31 -4.17
CA GLN A 360 4.09 -22.65 -3.60
C GLN A 360 5.53 -23.16 -3.55
N ALA A 361 5.79 -24.04 -2.60
CA ALA A 361 7.06 -24.75 -2.48
C ALA A 361 6.79 -26.20 -2.07
N ASP A 362 7.24 -27.15 -2.89
CA ASP A 362 6.91 -28.57 -2.76
C ASP A 362 8.17 -29.43 -2.72
N LEU A 363 8.17 -30.44 -1.82
CA LEU A 363 9.23 -31.41 -1.71
C LEU A 363 9.26 -32.34 -2.92
N THR A 364 10.47 -32.59 -3.43
CA THR A 364 10.73 -33.69 -4.38
C THR A 364 10.86 -35.04 -3.65
N GLU A 365 10.93 -36.16 -4.39
CA GLU A 365 11.16 -37.47 -3.77
C GLU A 365 12.51 -37.55 -3.03
N ILE A 366 13.55 -36.92 -3.59
CA ILE A 366 14.86 -36.87 -2.92
C ILE A 366 14.77 -36.05 -1.64
N GLY A 367 14.07 -34.93 -1.66
CA GLY A 367 13.83 -34.11 -0.45
C GLY A 367 13.06 -34.87 0.63
N ARG A 368 12.02 -35.62 0.26
CA ARG A 368 11.28 -36.51 1.18
C ARG A 368 12.17 -37.56 1.81
N LYS A 369 12.98 -38.27 1.01
CA LYS A 369 13.95 -39.26 1.49
C LYS A 369 15.01 -38.64 2.42
N GLN A 370 15.43 -37.44 2.16
CA GLN A 370 16.40 -36.73 3.03
C GLN A 370 15.79 -36.35 4.38
N LEU A 371 14.50 -35.90 4.41
CA LEU A 371 13.81 -35.58 5.65
C LEU A 371 13.49 -36.81 6.50
N ARG A 372 13.14 -37.92 5.89
CA ARG A 372 12.77 -39.19 6.54
C ARG A 372 13.46 -40.38 5.84
N PRO A 373 14.75 -40.61 6.09
CA PRO A 373 15.50 -41.70 5.41
C PRO A 373 14.93 -43.09 5.67
N ASP A 374 14.34 -43.28 6.87
CA ASP A 374 13.82 -44.59 7.31
C ASP A 374 12.40 -44.86 6.80
N ASN A 375 11.68 -43.85 6.32
CA ASN A 375 10.31 -43.99 5.81
C ASN A 375 10.00 -42.97 4.73
N ALA A 376 10.27 -43.33 3.48
CA ALA A 376 10.03 -42.46 2.31
C ALA A 376 8.52 -42.16 2.09
N ASP A 377 7.64 -43.06 2.57
CA ASP A 377 6.18 -42.91 2.44
C ASP A 377 5.56 -42.10 3.58
N ALA A 378 6.37 -41.58 4.50
CA ALA A 378 5.87 -40.78 5.65
C ALA A 378 5.05 -39.55 5.23
N PHE A 379 5.27 -39.07 4.01
CA PHE A 379 4.59 -37.88 3.44
C PHE A 379 3.59 -38.25 2.34
N VAL A 380 3.14 -39.51 2.29
CA VAL A 380 2.08 -39.97 1.39
C VAL A 380 0.80 -40.10 2.22
N LEU A 381 -0.23 -39.35 1.81
CA LEU A 381 -1.54 -39.42 2.50
C LEU A 381 -2.14 -40.80 2.35
N PRO A 382 -2.58 -41.45 3.45
CA PRO A 382 -3.26 -42.74 3.38
C PRO A 382 -4.56 -42.64 2.59
N ASP A 383 -4.87 -43.66 1.78
CA ASP A 383 -6.17 -43.74 1.12
C ASP A 383 -7.23 -44.24 2.10
N LEU A 384 -7.89 -43.30 2.77
CA LEU A 384 -8.96 -43.59 3.74
C LEU A 384 -10.12 -44.36 3.14
N ALA A 385 -10.41 -44.17 1.84
CA ALA A 385 -11.52 -44.89 1.20
C ALA A 385 -11.21 -46.41 1.10
N THR A 386 -10.01 -46.73 0.67
CA THR A 386 -9.56 -48.12 0.63
C THR A 386 -9.41 -48.71 2.02
N GLU A 387 -8.78 -48.01 2.98
CA GLU A 387 -8.66 -48.47 4.38
C GLU A 387 -10.04 -48.74 5.01
N PHE A 388 -11.02 -47.87 4.80
CA PHE A 388 -12.37 -48.05 5.34
C PHE A 388 -13.09 -49.24 4.67
N SER A 389 -12.96 -49.39 3.38
CA SER A 389 -13.53 -50.52 2.65
C SER A 389 -12.96 -51.87 3.15
N ASP A 390 -11.68 -51.92 3.46
CA ASP A 390 -11.04 -53.11 3.97
C ASP A 390 -11.43 -53.41 5.41
N LEU A 391 -11.58 -52.39 6.25
CA LEU A 391 -12.12 -52.51 7.63
C LEU A 391 -13.56 -53.00 7.64
N GLU A 392 -14.35 -52.78 6.60
CA GLU A 392 -15.71 -53.31 6.49
C GLU A 392 -15.75 -54.80 6.17
N LYS A 393 -14.69 -55.32 5.49
CA LYS A 393 -14.54 -56.75 5.20
C LYS A 393 -13.90 -57.53 6.33
N GLU A 394 -13.26 -56.85 7.29
CA GLU A 394 -12.59 -57.49 8.43
C GLU A 394 -13.62 -58.03 9.45
N ALA A 395 -13.40 -59.24 9.95
CA ALA A 395 -14.25 -59.87 10.95
C ALA A 395 -13.95 -59.35 12.37
N ILE A 396 -14.26 -58.07 12.61
CA ILE A 396 -14.08 -57.34 13.92
C ILE A 396 -15.39 -56.85 14.46
N THR A 397 -15.42 -56.55 15.77
CA THR A 397 -16.61 -55.98 16.38
C THR A 397 -16.89 -54.55 15.89
N PRO A 398 -18.13 -54.08 15.89
CA PRO A 398 -18.47 -52.70 15.49
C PRO A 398 -17.66 -51.65 16.26
N GLU A 399 -17.43 -51.84 17.55
CA GLU A 399 -16.64 -50.92 18.39
C GLU A 399 -15.17 -50.90 17.98
N GLN A 400 -14.57 -52.07 17.65
CA GLN A 400 -13.20 -52.16 17.15
C GLN A 400 -13.06 -51.52 15.76
N ARG A 401 -14.08 -51.63 14.93
CA ARG A 401 -14.13 -51.00 13.58
C ARG A 401 -14.14 -49.47 13.69
N GLU A 402 -15.00 -48.96 14.57
CA GLU A 402 -15.06 -47.51 14.86
C GLU A 402 -13.72 -46.98 15.39
N ALA A 403 -13.11 -47.69 16.35
CA ALA A 403 -11.80 -47.32 16.90
C ALA A 403 -10.68 -47.32 15.82
N LYS A 404 -10.67 -48.32 14.94
CA LYS A 404 -9.72 -48.36 13.82
C LYS A 404 -9.95 -47.25 12.77
N LYS A 405 -11.22 -46.95 12.44
CA LYS A 405 -11.57 -45.85 11.55
C LYS A 405 -11.11 -44.51 12.15
N LEU A 406 -11.34 -44.29 13.40
CA LEU A 406 -10.89 -43.09 14.10
C LEU A 406 -9.37 -42.98 14.13
N ALA A 407 -8.66 -44.09 14.38
CA ALA A 407 -7.19 -44.12 14.33
C ALA A 407 -6.64 -43.79 12.97
N ALA A 408 -7.27 -44.31 11.90
CA ALA A 408 -6.90 -44.02 10.52
C ALA A 408 -7.15 -42.50 10.18
N GLN A 409 -8.27 -41.95 10.60
CA GLN A 409 -8.56 -40.53 10.43
C GLN A 409 -7.57 -39.63 11.18
N ASN A 410 -7.22 -39.99 12.42
CA ASN A 410 -6.24 -39.21 13.19
C ASN A 410 -4.85 -39.26 12.53
N ARG A 411 -4.41 -40.44 12.05
CA ARG A 411 -3.16 -40.60 11.33
C ARG A 411 -3.15 -39.77 10.03
N TYR A 412 -4.25 -39.78 9.27
CA TYR A 412 -4.40 -38.94 8.09
C TYR A 412 -4.27 -37.46 8.41
N ALA A 413 -4.96 -36.99 9.46
CA ALA A 413 -4.92 -35.61 9.91
C ALA A 413 -3.50 -35.19 10.32
N GLU A 414 -2.77 -36.03 11.07
CA GLU A 414 -1.39 -35.77 11.49
C GLU A 414 -0.43 -35.65 10.31
N ILE A 415 -0.51 -36.59 9.35
CA ILE A 415 0.34 -36.56 8.13
C ILE A 415 0.01 -35.33 7.29
N SER A 416 -1.27 -35.03 7.09
CA SER A 416 -1.72 -33.85 6.33
C SER A 416 -1.22 -32.55 6.94
N GLU A 417 -1.30 -32.42 8.27
CA GLU A 417 -0.80 -31.27 9.01
C GLU A 417 0.72 -31.13 8.92
N GLU A 418 1.47 -32.24 8.97
CA GLU A 418 2.92 -32.26 8.80
C GLU A 418 3.34 -31.83 7.39
N ILE A 419 2.69 -32.37 6.35
CA ILE A 419 2.93 -31.97 4.95
C ILE A 419 2.66 -30.49 4.76
N HIS A 420 1.54 -30.01 5.29
CA HIS A 420 1.16 -28.61 5.22
C HIS A 420 2.20 -27.71 5.89
N ALA A 421 2.62 -28.03 7.11
CA ALA A 421 3.62 -27.26 7.84
C ALA A 421 4.99 -27.24 7.12
N ILE A 422 5.40 -28.34 6.49
CA ILE A 422 6.61 -28.40 5.66
C ILE A 422 6.50 -27.44 4.46
N SER A 423 5.39 -27.50 3.73
CA SER A 423 5.15 -26.61 2.58
C SER A 423 5.18 -25.15 2.99
N GLN A 424 4.54 -24.79 4.11
CA GLN A 424 4.55 -23.39 4.62
C GLN A 424 5.94 -22.93 5.07
N LEU A 425 6.75 -23.81 5.70
CA LEU A 425 8.13 -23.49 6.06
C LEU A 425 8.99 -23.28 4.82
N LEU A 426 8.96 -24.21 3.85
CA LEU A 426 9.69 -24.06 2.59
C LEU A 426 9.31 -22.76 1.86
N ARG A 427 8.02 -22.43 1.85
CA ARG A 427 7.49 -21.19 1.29
C ARG A 427 8.04 -19.96 2.04
N ALA A 428 8.04 -20.00 3.38
CA ALA A 428 8.59 -18.93 4.20
C ALA A 428 10.09 -18.69 3.97
N TYR A 429 10.86 -19.76 3.76
CA TYR A 429 12.30 -19.65 3.48
C TYR A 429 12.61 -19.19 2.06
N SER A 430 11.80 -19.57 1.08
CA SER A 430 12.10 -19.37 -0.34
C SER A 430 11.50 -18.10 -0.94
N LEU A 431 10.34 -17.65 -0.44
CA LEU A 431 9.54 -16.58 -1.05
C LEU A 431 9.36 -15.35 -0.15
N TYR A 432 9.72 -15.42 1.14
CA TYR A 432 9.53 -14.32 2.08
C TYR A 432 10.86 -13.90 2.68
N GLU A 433 11.33 -12.71 2.34
CA GLU A 433 12.60 -12.16 2.83
C GLU A 433 12.35 -11.13 3.93
N ARG A 434 13.21 -11.17 4.93
CA ARG A 434 13.20 -10.17 6.00
C ARG A 434 13.57 -8.79 5.44
N ASP A 435 12.90 -7.75 5.92
CA ASP A 435 13.06 -6.35 5.49
C ASP A 435 12.54 -6.08 4.07
N VAL A 436 11.86 -7.05 3.43
CA VAL A 436 11.14 -6.92 2.16
C VAL A 436 9.65 -7.16 2.40
N GLU A 437 9.21 -8.41 2.60
CA GLU A 437 7.82 -8.75 2.85
C GLU A 437 7.42 -8.59 4.32
N TYR A 438 8.38 -8.61 5.25
CA TYR A 438 8.13 -8.43 6.68
C TYR A 438 9.33 -7.84 7.42
N VAL A 439 9.06 -7.27 8.59
CA VAL A 439 10.09 -6.84 9.55
C VAL A 439 9.89 -7.59 10.86
N VAL A 440 10.97 -7.74 11.64
CA VAL A 440 10.90 -8.27 13.00
C VAL A 440 11.12 -7.11 13.96
N GLN A 441 10.09 -6.78 14.73
CA GLN A 441 10.12 -5.69 15.71
C GLN A 441 9.50 -6.17 17.02
N ASP A 442 10.15 -5.86 18.14
CA ASP A 442 9.71 -6.25 19.49
C ASP A 442 9.44 -7.76 19.65
N GLY A 443 10.21 -8.59 18.96
CA GLY A 443 10.06 -10.05 18.99
C GLY A 443 8.85 -10.58 18.23
N LYS A 444 8.24 -9.78 17.35
CA LYS A 444 7.09 -10.15 16.52
C LYS A 444 7.40 -9.93 15.04
N VAL A 445 6.82 -10.79 14.21
CA VAL A 445 6.81 -10.61 12.76
C VAL A 445 5.70 -9.65 12.39
N MET A 446 6.02 -8.61 11.63
CA MET A 446 5.04 -7.66 11.10
C MET A 446 5.13 -7.62 9.59
N ILE A 447 3.99 -7.73 8.92
CA ILE A 447 3.88 -7.67 7.46
C ILE A 447 4.21 -6.26 6.98
N VAL A 448 4.96 -6.15 5.89
CA VAL A 448 5.16 -4.92 5.12
C VAL A 448 4.25 -4.98 3.90
N ASP A 449 3.45 -3.95 3.70
CA ASP A 449 2.61 -3.83 2.51
C ASP A 449 3.47 -3.56 1.27
N GLU A 450 3.34 -4.41 0.26
CA GLU A 450 4.13 -4.34 -0.98
C GLU A 450 3.90 -3.02 -1.75
N ASN A 451 2.69 -2.46 -1.68
CA ASN A 451 2.33 -1.26 -2.42
C ASN A 451 2.75 0.02 -1.68
N THR A 452 2.57 0.05 -0.36
CA THR A 452 2.82 1.26 0.44
C THR A 452 4.17 1.23 1.17
N GLY A 453 4.80 0.06 1.30
CA GLY A 453 6.02 -0.14 2.08
C GLY A 453 5.82 0.08 3.59
N ARG A 454 4.56 0.08 4.06
CA ARG A 454 4.22 0.32 5.47
C ARG A 454 4.09 -0.99 6.23
N VAL A 455 4.54 -0.96 7.48
CA VAL A 455 4.26 -2.04 8.42
C VAL A 455 2.78 -2.05 8.74
N MET A 456 2.16 -3.23 8.69
CA MET A 456 0.75 -3.45 8.97
C MET A 456 0.59 -4.16 10.33
N PRO A 457 0.47 -3.41 11.45
CA PRO A 457 0.32 -4.02 12.77
C PRO A 457 -0.97 -4.83 12.86
N GLY A 458 -0.89 -6.00 13.51
CA GLY A 458 -2.05 -6.85 13.75
C GLY A 458 -2.53 -7.66 12.55
N ARG A 459 -1.97 -7.48 11.36
CA ARG A 459 -2.23 -8.36 10.20
C ARG A 459 -1.32 -9.57 10.23
N ARG A 460 -1.87 -10.72 9.83
CA ARG A 460 -1.16 -12.00 9.75
C ARG A 460 -1.46 -12.69 8.42
N TRP A 461 -0.48 -13.38 7.86
CA TRP A 461 -0.76 -14.29 6.75
C TRP A 461 -1.58 -15.47 7.25
N SER A 462 -2.50 -15.91 6.43
CA SER A 462 -3.36 -17.08 6.68
C SER A 462 -2.62 -18.40 6.46
N ASP A 463 -3.30 -19.47 6.77
CA ASP A 463 -2.93 -20.83 6.37
C ASP A 463 -1.57 -21.30 6.92
N GLY A 464 -1.24 -20.90 8.15
CA GLY A 464 -0.01 -21.29 8.83
C GLY A 464 1.28 -20.59 8.35
N LEU A 465 1.21 -19.77 7.29
CA LEU A 465 2.39 -19.09 6.75
C LEU A 465 3.02 -18.11 7.76
N HIS A 466 2.19 -17.34 8.48
CA HIS A 466 2.72 -16.41 9.47
C HIS A 466 3.51 -17.14 10.57
N GLN A 467 2.98 -18.26 11.04
CA GLN A 467 3.64 -19.12 12.01
C GLN A 467 4.93 -19.74 11.47
N ALA A 468 4.94 -20.10 10.18
CA ALA A 468 6.15 -20.58 9.51
C ALA A 468 7.23 -19.49 9.45
N VAL A 469 6.87 -18.23 9.21
CA VAL A 469 7.80 -17.10 9.25
C VAL A 469 8.25 -16.80 10.68
N GLU A 470 7.34 -16.84 11.67
CA GLU A 470 7.71 -16.74 13.09
C GLU A 470 8.71 -17.83 13.50
N ALA A 471 8.47 -19.07 13.07
CA ALA A 471 9.40 -20.18 13.28
C ALA A 471 10.76 -19.92 12.60
N LYS A 472 10.77 -19.49 11.34
CA LYS A 472 11.98 -19.12 10.59
C LYS A 472 12.82 -18.11 11.35
N GLU A 473 12.21 -17.05 11.87
CA GLU A 473 12.90 -15.95 12.56
C GLU A 473 13.24 -16.26 14.03
N ASN A 474 12.90 -17.44 14.55
CA ASN A 474 13.07 -17.82 15.95
C ASN A 474 12.38 -16.87 16.95
N VAL A 475 11.27 -16.30 16.56
CA VAL A 475 10.40 -15.55 17.45
C VAL A 475 9.34 -16.45 18.04
N MET A 476 8.63 -15.99 19.05
CA MET A 476 7.54 -16.73 19.68
C MET A 476 6.44 -17.00 18.64
N ILE A 477 6.13 -18.27 18.40
CA ILE A 477 5.05 -18.67 17.49
C ILE A 477 3.73 -18.46 18.20
N GLU A 478 2.91 -17.54 17.68
CA GLU A 478 1.59 -17.31 18.23
C GLU A 478 0.63 -18.44 17.81
N ARG A 479 -0.31 -18.78 18.68
CA ARG A 479 -1.31 -19.86 18.43
C ARG A 479 -2.14 -19.56 17.19
N GLU A 480 -2.65 -20.61 16.55
CA GLU A 480 -3.68 -20.44 15.53
C GLU A 480 -4.88 -19.70 16.09
N THR A 481 -5.39 -18.79 15.27
CA THR A 481 -6.53 -17.97 15.64
C THR A 481 -7.77 -18.40 14.85
N ARG A 482 -8.90 -18.52 15.54
CA ARG A 482 -10.18 -18.70 14.88
C ARG A 482 -10.76 -17.34 14.53
N THR A 483 -11.20 -17.17 13.28
CA THR A 483 -11.90 -15.96 12.85
C THR A 483 -13.28 -15.90 13.50
N TYR A 484 -13.53 -14.85 14.26
CA TYR A 484 -14.83 -14.56 14.87
C TYR A 484 -15.69 -13.69 13.98
N ALA A 485 -15.09 -12.67 13.38
CA ALA A 485 -15.79 -11.74 12.49
C ALA A 485 -14.87 -11.24 11.39
N THR A 486 -15.41 -10.99 10.22
CA THR A 486 -14.68 -10.43 9.08
C THR A 486 -15.58 -9.51 8.28
N ILE A 487 -14.99 -8.42 7.75
CA ILE A 487 -15.62 -7.53 6.78
C ILE A 487 -14.58 -6.99 5.81
N THR A 488 -14.92 -6.91 4.55
CA THR A 488 -14.08 -6.19 3.59
C THR A 488 -14.25 -4.68 3.75
N ILE A 489 -13.20 -3.91 3.47
CA ILE A 489 -13.25 -2.45 3.49
C ILE A 489 -14.33 -1.95 2.53
N GLN A 490 -14.47 -2.58 1.36
CA GLN A 490 -15.51 -2.25 0.39
C GLN A 490 -16.92 -2.37 0.99
N ASN A 491 -17.21 -3.49 1.65
CA ASN A 491 -18.53 -3.71 2.24
C ASN A 491 -18.81 -2.75 3.41
N TYR A 492 -17.78 -2.44 4.20
CA TYR A 492 -17.91 -1.48 5.29
C TYR A 492 -18.30 -0.09 4.78
N PHE A 493 -17.56 0.47 3.82
CA PHE A 493 -17.85 1.81 3.31
C PHE A 493 -19.13 1.91 2.48
N ARG A 494 -19.60 0.80 1.90
CA ARG A 494 -20.89 0.77 1.19
C ARG A 494 -22.12 0.84 2.13
N MET A 495 -21.93 0.75 3.44
CA MET A 495 -23.02 0.91 4.42
C MET A 495 -23.40 2.38 4.65
N TYR A 496 -22.52 3.32 4.32
CA TYR A 496 -22.85 4.73 4.49
C TYR A 496 -23.92 5.18 3.53
N GLU A 497 -24.93 5.90 4.04
CA GLU A 497 -25.99 6.49 3.21
C GLU A 497 -25.41 7.49 2.21
N LYS A 498 -24.35 8.20 2.63
CA LYS A 498 -23.62 9.16 1.81
C LYS A 498 -22.12 8.99 2.02
N LEU A 499 -21.46 8.47 0.99
CA LEU A 499 -20.01 8.32 0.95
C LEU A 499 -19.41 9.37 0.02
N ALA A 500 -18.29 9.94 0.40
CA ALA A 500 -17.51 10.87 -0.42
C ALA A 500 -16.02 10.70 -0.13
N GLY A 501 -15.17 11.33 -0.92
CA GLY A 501 -13.75 11.28 -0.67
C GLY A 501 -12.97 12.39 -1.31
N MET A 502 -11.69 12.43 -0.99
CA MET A 502 -10.74 13.37 -1.57
C MET A 502 -9.36 12.72 -1.73
N THR A 503 -8.66 13.07 -2.78
CA THR A 503 -7.29 12.65 -3.05
C THR A 503 -6.66 13.52 -4.14
N GLY A 504 -5.36 13.40 -4.36
CA GLY A 504 -4.67 14.04 -5.48
C GLY A 504 -4.69 13.24 -6.79
N THR A 505 -5.23 12.02 -6.81
CA THR A 505 -5.00 11.04 -7.89
C THR A 505 -6.14 10.01 -8.05
N ALA A 506 -7.39 10.44 -8.19
CA ALA A 506 -8.53 9.53 -8.36
C ALA A 506 -8.89 9.25 -9.84
N GLU A 507 -8.58 10.17 -10.76
CA GLU A 507 -8.98 10.08 -12.17
C GLU A 507 -8.51 8.78 -12.84
N THR A 508 -7.36 8.27 -12.46
CA THR A 508 -6.81 7.03 -13.03
C THR A 508 -7.62 5.80 -12.67
N GLU A 509 -8.26 5.81 -11.50
CA GLU A 509 -9.05 4.71 -10.94
C GLU A 509 -10.55 5.01 -10.95
N ALA A 510 -11.01 6.02 -11.76
CA ALA A 510 -12.38 6.49 -11.78
C ALA A 510 -13.40 5.37 -12.12
N THR A 511 -13.00 4.41 -12.95
CA THR A 511 -13.84 3.25 -13.30
C THR A 511 -14.04 2.35 -12.09
N GLU A 512 -12.99 2.03 -11.34
CA GLU A 512 -13.05 1.20 -10.14
C GLU A 512 -13.90 1.85 -9.05
N PHE A 513 -13.73 3.16 -8.81
CA PHE A 513 -14.58 3.90 -7.88
C PHE A 513 -16.05 3.88 -8.28
N GLN A 514 -16.37 3.99 -9.57
CA GLN A 514 -17.73 3.94 -10.07
C GLN A 514 -18.35 2.54 -9.94
N ASP A 515 -17.60 1.50 -10.30
CA ASP A 515 -18.11 0.12 -10.35
C ASP A 515 -18.30 -0.47 -8.94
N ILE A 516 -17.40 -0.20 -8.02
CA ILE A 516 -17.42 -0.79 -6.67
C ILE A 516 -18.22 0.06 -5.68
N TYR A 517 -18.00 1.38 -5.69
CA TYR A 517 -18.52 2.29 -4.65
C TYR A 517 -19.59 3.24 -5.16
N HIS A 518 -19.86 3.26 -6.47
CA HIS A 518 -20.79 4.19 -7.14
C HIS A 518 -20.38 5.67 -6.95
N LEU A 519 -19.09 5.93 -6.82
CA LEU A 519 -18.54 7.26 -6.63
C LEU A 519 -18.03 7.85 -7.94
N ALA A 520 -18.55 9.01 -8.30
CA ALA A 520 -18.04 9.78 -9.42
C ALA A 520 -16.84 10.62 -9.01
N VAL A 521 -15.79 10.67 -9.84
CA VAL A 521 -14.63 11.53 -9.62
C VAL A 521 -14.89 12.90 -10.24
N GLN A 522 -14.63 13.97 -9.47
CA GLN A 522 -14.68 15.34 -9.92
C GLN A 522 -13.32 16.00 -9.76
N VAL A 523 -12.66 16.29 -10.88
CA VAL A 523 -11.37 17.01 -10.87
C VAL A 523 -11.60 18.49 -10.59
N ILE A 524 -10.92 19.01 -9.59
CA ILE A 524 -10.97 20.42 -9.16
C ILE A 524 -9.70 21.13 -9.65
N PRO A 525 -9.79 22.29 -10.26
CA PRO A 525 -8.62 23.06 -10.67
C PRO A 525 -7.79 23.53 -9.47
N THR A 526 -6.49 23.71 -9.67
CA THR A 526 -5.59 24.28 -8.66
C THR A 526 -5.86 25.77 -8.46
N ASN A 527 -5.67 26.26 -7.22
CA ASN A 527 -5.82 27.69 -6.88
C ASN A 527 -4.79 28.56 -7.65
N GLN A 528 -3.55 28.09 -7.71
CA GLN A 528 -2.50 28.70 -8.51
C GLN A 528 -2.05 27.75 -9.62
N PRO A 529 -1.63 28.25 -10.81
CA PRO A 529 -1.12 27.39 -11.85
C PRO A 529 0.07 26.55 -11.39
N CYS A 530 0.06 25.27 -11.71
CA CYS A 530 1.20 24.39 -11.46
C CYS A 530 2.31 24.70 -12.47
N ILE A 531 3.45 25.19 -11.97
CA ILE A 531 4.63 25.54 -12.77
C ILE A 531 5.75 24.49 -12.71
N ARG A 532 5.43 23.30 -12.25
CA ARG A 532 6.36 22.16 -12.15
C ARG A 532 6.92 21.80 -13.53
N VAL A 533 8.23 21.54 -13.54
CA VAL A 533 8.92 21.02 -14.72
C VAL A 533 9.09 19.52 -14.59
N ASP A 534 8.35 18.76 -15.37
CA ASP A 534 8.48 17.30 -15.45
C ASP A 534 9.47 16.96 -16.57
N ARG A 535 10.70 16.55 -16.20
CA ARG A 535 11.72 16.11 -17.17
C ARG A 535 11.40 14.72 -17.71
N ASN A 536 11.97 14.39 -18.86
CA ASN A 536 11.94 13.05 -19.41
C ASN A 536 12.64 12.05 -18.49
N ASP A 537 12.21 10.79 -18.57
CA ASP A 537 12.84 9.72 -17.83
C ASP A 537 14.21 9.41 -18.42
N SER A 538 15.19 9.15 -17.55
CA SER A 538 16.51 8.67 -17.92
C SER A 538 16.56 7.16 -17.79
N ILE A 539 16.86 6.46 -18.88
CA ILE A 539 16.87 4.99 -18.92
C ILE A 539 18.30 4.51 -19.02
N PHE A 540 18.68 3.59 -18.16
CA PHE A 540 20.00 2.97 -18.08
C PHE A 540 19.92 1.47 -18.34
N LYS A 541 21.02 0.87 -18.77
CA LYS A 541 21.11 -0.56 -19.01
C LYS A 541 21.04 -1.35 -17.69
N THR A 542 21.79 -0.93 -16.69
CA THR A 542 21.93 -1.62 -15.40
C THR A 542 21.39 -0.78 -14.24
N ARG A 543 20.96 -1.46 -13.16
CA ARG A 543 20.60 -0.80 -11.89
C ARG A 543 21.77 -0.02 -11.30
N ARG A 544 23.00 -0.51 -11.48
CA ARG A 544 24.22 0.14 -10.99
C ARG A 544 24.41 1.50 -11.63
N ASP A 545 24.30 1.59 -12.97
CA ASP A 545 24.45 2.85 -13.70
C ASP A 545 23.36 3.84 -13.35
N LYS A 546 22.11 3.35 -13.20
CA LYS A 546 20.96 4.12 -12.71
C LYS A 546 21.27 4.76 -11.36
N PHE A 547 21.69 3.98 -10.35
CA PHE A 547 21.96 4.53 -9.02
C PHE A 547 23.17 5.48 -9.01
N ASN A 548 24.18 5.24 -9.80
CA ASN A 548 25.31 6.18 -9.99
C ASN A 548 24.83 7.53 -10.55
N ALA A 549 23.94 7.50 -11.53
CA ALA A 549 23.36 8.72 -12.10
C ALA A 549 22.46 9.45 -11.08
N VAL A 550 21.65 8.72 -10.32
CA VAL A 550 20.81 9.28 -9.23
C VAL A 550 21.70 9.99 -8.19
N VAL A 551 22.78 9.36 -7.73
CA VAL A 551 23.70 9.97 -6.76
C VAL A 551 24.32 11.25 -7.32
N LYS A 552 24.77 11.24 -8.58
CA LYS A 552 25.35 12.43 -9.24
C LYS A 552 24.35 13.59 -9.34
N GLU A 553 23.09 13.30 -9.66
CA GLU A 553 22.04 14.32 -9.73
C GLU A 553 21.74 14.90 -8.33
N ILE A 554 21.67 14.04 -7.29
CA ILE A 554 21.50 14.46 -5.88
C ILE A 554 22.66 15.36 -5.45
N GLU A 555 23.91 14.98 -5.72
CA GLU A 555 25.07 15.80 -5.38
C GLU A 555 25.01 17.17 -6.06
N THR A 556 24.62 17.19 -7.33
CA THR A 556 24.54 18.42 -8.12
C THR A 556 23.49 19.37 -7.55
N ALA A 557 22.31 18.86 -7.20
CA ALA A 557 21.23 19.63 -6.58
C ALA A 557 21.63 20.11 -5.18
N ASN A 558 22.18 19.22 -4.34
CA ASN A 558 22.63 19.52 -2.99
C ASN A 558 23.69 20.63 -2.94
N LYS A 559 24.69 20.59 -3.84
CA LYS A 559 25.72 21.63 -3.98
C LYS A 559 25.13 22.99 -4.35
N ARG A 560 24.01 23.04 -5.08
CA ARG A 560 23.29 24.27 -5.41
C ARG A 560 22.40 24.77 -4.25
N GLY A 561 22.28 23.98 -3.19
CA GLY A 561 21.37 24.29 -2.07
C GLY A 561 19.93 23.86 -2.32
N GLN A 562 19.60 23.18 -3.42
CA GLN A 562 18.26 22.73 -3.75
C GLN A 562 17.93 21.46 -2.94
N PRO A 563 16.77 21.39 -2.24
CA PRO A 563 16.34 20.19 -1.55
C PRO A 563 15.92 19.10 -2.54
N VAL A 564 16.17 17.84 -2.17
CA VAL A 564 15.87 16.66 -2.99
C VAL A 564 15.08 15.64 -2.20
N LEU A 565 13.95 15.23 -2.76
CA LEU A 565 13.17 14.07 -2.31
C LEU A 565 13.34 12.92 -3.30
N VAL A 566 13.82 11.79 -2.81
CA VAL A 566 14.02 10.60 -3.64
C VAL A 566 12.99 9.53 -3.28
N GLY A 567 12.14 9.14 -4.23
CA GLY A 567 11.22 8.02 -4.10
C GLY A 567 11.88 6.70 -4.52
N THR A 568 11.82 5.69 -3.66
CA THR A 568 12.29 4.33 -3.93
C THR A 568 11.14 3.34 -3.78
N VAL A 569 11.16 2.24 -4.54
CA VAL A 569 10.09 1.23 -4.52
C VAL A 569 10.23 0.28 -3.32
N SER A 570 11.46 0.00 -2.89
CA SER A 570 11.73 -0.95 -1.80
C SER A 570 12.64 -0.37 -0.72
N VAL A 571 12.57 -0.98 0.47
CA VAL A 571 13.48 -0.67 1.59
C VAL A 571 14.93 -0.95 1.18
N GLU A 572 15.18 -2.05 0.46
CA GLU A 572 16.50 -2.42 -0.04
C GLU A 572 17.09 -1.33 -0.95
N SER A 573 16.30 -0.85 -1.92
CA SER A 573 16.71 0.26 -2.80
C SER A 573 17.05 1.53 -2.02
N SER A 574 16.28 1.84 -0.96
CA SER A 574 16.54 2.98 -0.10
C SER A 574 17.85 2.85 0.68
N GLU A 575 18.16 1.64 1.17
CA GLU A 575 19.39 1.36 1.90
C GLU A 575 20.63 1.34 0.99
N VAL A 576 20.50 0.79 -0.23
CA VAL A 576 21.57 0.84 -1.23
C VAL A 576 21.92 2.28 -1.55
N LEU A 577 20.93 3.11 -1.86
CA LEU A 577 21.12 4.52 -2.16
C LEU A 577 21.70 5.28 -0.95
N SER A 578 21.21 5.01 0.25
CA SER A 578 21.73 5.60 1.49
C SER A 578 23.22 5.28 1.70
N ARG A 579 23.63 4.03 1.48
CA ARG A 579 25.04 3.61 1.56
C ARG A 579 25.91 4.34 0.51
N MET A 580 25.39 4.53 -0.70
CA MET A 580 26.11 5.26 -1.75
C MET A 580 26.28 6.74 -1.39
N LEU A 581 25.22 7.40 -0.91
CA LEU A 581 25.27 8.81 -0.49
C LEU A 581 26.17 9.04 0.71
N LYS A 582 26.25 8.08 1.67
CA LYS A 582 27.21 8.14 2.76
C LYS A 582 28.66 8.13 2.29
N ARG A 583 28.96 7.35 1.24
CA ARG A 583 30.32 7.30 0.63
C ARG A 583 30.71 8.61 -0.05
N THR A 584 29.75 9.34 -0.59
CA THR A 584 29.98 10.65 -1.22
C THR A 584 29.88 11.81 -0.24
N GLY A 585 29.61 11.55 1.03
CA GLY A 585 29.56 12.57 2.08
C GLY A 585 28.29 13.42 2.10
N VAL A 586 27.22 13.04 1.36
CA VAL A 586 25.94 13.75 1.35
C VAL A 586 25.14 13.40 2.60
N ILE A 587 24.85 14.42 3.43
CA ILE A 587 23.97 14.27 4.60
C ILE A 587 22.54 14.07 4.10
N HIS A 588 21.87 13.02 4.56
CA HIS A 588 20.52 12.68 4.14
C HIS A 588 19.72 11.99 5.26
N ALA A 589 18.40 12.08 5.17
CA ALA A 589 17.46 11.33 6.00
C ALA A 589 16.85 10.19 5.19
N VAL A 590 16.53 9.06 5.84
CA VAL A 590 15.87 7.91 5.23
C VAL A 590 14.54 7.68 5.92
N LEU A 591 13.48 7.62 5.13
CA LEU A 591 12.13 7.36 5.55
C LEU A 591 11.66 6.05 4.92
N ASN A 592 11.61 4.99 5.71
CA ASN A 592 11.17 3.66 5.29
C ASN A 592 10.39 2.97 6.42
N ALA A 593 9.91 1.75 6.18
CA ALA A 593 9.14 0.97 7.14
C ALA A 593 9.77 0.81 8.54
N LYS A 594 11.06 1.08 8.68
CA LYS A 594 11.80 0.97 9.95
C LYS A 594 11.71 2.23 10.84
N PHE A 595 11.26 3.38 10.31
CA PHE A 595 11.37 4.69 10.97
C PHE A 595 10.05 5.48 11.07
N HIS A 596 8.92 4.80 11.26
CA HIS A 596 7.60 5.43 11.27
C HIS A 596 7.41 6.58 12.27
N GLN A 597 7.96 6.44 13.48
CA GLN A 597 7.73 7.41 14.55
C GLN A 597 8.33 8.79 14.25
N GLN A 598 9.36 8.85 13.40
CA GLN A 598 10.04 10.10 13.01
C GLN A 598 9.56 10.65 11.67
N GLU A 599 8.56 10.03 11.07
CA GLU A 599 8.08 10.34 9.72
C GLU A 599 7.71 11.81 9.55
N ALA A 600 6.88 12.33 10.42
CA ALA A 600 6.39 13.70 10.33
C ALA A 600 7.52 14.75 10.47
N GLU A 601 8.47 14.51 11.36
CA GLU A 601 9.61 15.42 11.57
C GLU A 601 10.55 15.44 10.37
N ILE A 602 10.87 14.26 9.80
CA ILE A 602 11.72 14.14 8.62
C ILE A 602 11.08 14.84 7.41
N VAL A 603 9.77 14.62 7.20
CA VAL A 603 9.04 15.24 6.08
C VAL A 603 9.00 16.77 6.22
N THR A 604 8.79 17.29 7.43
CA THR A 604 8.81 18.73 7.68
C THR A 604 10.15 19.38 7.32
N ARG A 605 11.26 18.65 7.50
CA ARG A 605 12.60 19.14 7.16
C ARG A 605 12.98 18.94 5.69
N ALA A 606 12.24 18.11 4.95
CA ALA A 606 12.58 17.75 3.56
C ALA A 606 12.60 18.91 2.57
N GLY A 607 11.88 20.01 2.86
CA GLY A 607 11.87 21.24 2.06
C GLY A 607 12.95 22.27 2.41
N GLN A 608 13.81 22.00 3.39
CA GLN A 608 14.85 22.93 3.80
C GLN A 608 16.03 22.93 2.84
N ARG A 609 16.80 24.02 2.82
CA ARG A 609 17.95 24.18 1.92
C ARG A 609 18.92 23.02 2.08
N SER A 610 19.39 22.45 0.97
CA SER A 610 20.29 21.29 0.88
C SER A 610 19.78 20.02 1.57
N ALA A 611 18.52 19.93 1.97
CA ALA A 611 17.98 18.70 2.55
C ALA A 611 17.91 17.60 1.47
N VAL A 612 18.33 16.38 1.84
CA VAL A 612 18.17 15.20 1.00
C VAL A 612 17.37 14.17 1.81
N THR A 613 16.25 13.75 1.27
CA THR A 613 15.36 12.78 1.91
C THR A 613 15.10 11.61 0.96
N ILE A 614 15.39 10.40 1.39
CA ILE A 614 15.04 9.17 0.68
C ILE A 614 13.77 8.63 1.33
N ALA A 615 12.72 8.42 0.55
CA ALA A 615 11.46 7.88 1.04
C ALA A 615 11.07 6.63 0.26
N THR A 616 10.72 5.55 0.95
CA THR A 616 10.11 4.37 0.30
C THR A 616 8.65 4.64 0.06
N ASN A 617 8.14 4.21 -1.06
CA ASN A 617 6.73 4.24 -1.49
C ASN A 617 5.95 5.31 -0.76
N MET A 618 5.54 6.31 -0.97
CA MET A 618 4.56 7.23 -0.37
C MET A 618 4.71 7.52 1.15
N ALA A 619 5.82 7.12 1.79
CA ALA A 619 6.09 7.54 3.15
C ALA A 619 5.94 9.07 3.26
N GLY A 620 5.33 9.58 4.34
CA GLY A 620 4.98 10.99 4.48
C GLY A 620 3.70 11.41 3.75
N ARG A 621 2.86 10.49 3.27
CA ARG A 621 1.55 10.81 2.66
C ARG A 621 0.66 11.57 3.67
N GLY A 622 -0.10 12.55 3.19
CA GLY A 622 -0.92 13.44 4.04
C GLY A 622 -0.14 14.52 4.78
N THR A 623 1.20 14.56 4.67
CA THR A 623 2.03 15.62 5.26
C THR A 623 2.56 16.56 4.18
N ASP A 624 2.46 17.86 4.44
CA ASP A 624 2.91 18.89 3.50
C ASP A 624 4.41 19.19 3.65
N ILE A 625 5.13 19.29 2.52
CA ILE A 625 6.53 19.70 2.49
C ILE A 625 6.57 21.21 2.20
N LYS A 626 6.79 22.01 3.24
CA LYS A 626 6.93 23.46 3.11
C LYS A 626 8.37 23.81 2.71
N LEU A 627 8.51 24.69 1.71
CA LEU A 627 9.82 25.16 1.27
C LEU A 627 10.43 26.11 2.31
N GLY A 628 11.71 25.91 2.61
CA GLY A 628 12.48 26.80 3.46
C GLY A 628 12.75 28.16 2.79
N ALA A 629 13.22 29.13 3.56
CA ALA A 629 13.54 30.47 3.06
C ALA A 629 14.59 30.40 1.92
N GLY A 630 14.30 31.10 0.82
CA GLY A 630 15.17 31.18 -0.36
C GLY A 630 15.24 29.91 -1.24
N VAL A 631 14.54 28.82 -0.89
CA VAL A 631 14.51 27.59 -1.69
C VAL A 631 13.71 27.78 -2.98
N ARG A 632 12.74 28.65 -2.97
CA ARG A 632 11.94 29.01 -4.15
C ARG A 632 12.81 29.55 -5.27
N ASP A 633 13.80 30.40 -4.97
CA ASP A 633 14.72 31.00 -5.94
C ASP A 633 15.74 29.99 -6.49
N LEU A 634 15.95 28.87 -5.77
CA LEU A 634 16.79 27.75 -6.20
C LEU A 634 16.06 26.73 -7.10
N GLY A 635 14.79 27.02 -7.46
CA GLY A 635 13.96 26.15 -8.29
C GLY A 635 13.05 25.20 -7.50
N GLY A 636 12.90 25.42 -6.19
CA GLY A 636 12.01 24.64 -5.32
C GLY A 636 12.51 23.24 -5.03
N LEU A 637 11.60 22.36 -4.63
CA LEU A 637 11.91 20.94 -4.32
C LEU A 637 12.12 20.15 -5.61
N MET A 638 13.24 19.42 -5.68
CA MET A 638 13.48 18.41 -6.71
C MET A 638 12.99 17.04 -6.25
N VAL A 639 12.19 16.37 -7.09
CA VAL A 639 11.69 15.02 -6.83
C VAL A 639 12.32 14.06 -7.82
N ILE A 640 12.98 13.03 -7.31
CA ILE A 640 13.59 11.96 -8.10
C ILE A 640 12.83 10.65 -7.83
N GLY A 641 12.34 9.99 -8.88
CA GLY A 641 11.86 8.61 -8.81
C GLY A 641 12.95 7.66 -9.27
N THR A 642 13.24 6.61 -8.52
CA THR A 642 14.26 5.61 -8.88
C THR A 642 13.70 4.48 -9.73
N GLU A 643 12.39 4.36 -9.81
CA GLU A 643 11.65 3.38 -10.64
C GLU A 643 10.27 3.91 -10.96
N ARG A 644 9.59 3.34 -11.96
CA ARG A 644 8.16 3.53 -12.19
C ARG A 644 7.37 2.49 -11.42
N HIS A 645 6.23 2.89 -10.89
CA HIS A 645 5.32 2.00 -10.19
C HIS A 645 4.33 1.35 -11.16
N GLN A 646 3.74 0.23 -10.77
CA GLN A 646 2.71 -0.47 -11.55
C GLN A 646 1.49 0.42 -11.77
N SER A 647 1.14 1.28 -10.81
CA SER A 647 0.06 2.25 -10.93
C SER A 647 0.59 3.66 -11.20
N ARG A 648 0.06 4.30 -12.25
CA ARG A 648 0.38 5.70 -12.62
C ARG A 648 0.04 6.71 -11.53
N ARG A 649 -0.93 6.40 -10.68
CA ARG A 649 -1.31 7.31 -9.60
C ARG A 649 -0.18 7.47 -8.57
N ILE A 650 0.58 6.41 -8.27
CA ILE A 650 1.71 6.47 -7.33
C ILE A 650 2.79 7.42 -7.88
N ASP A 651 3.10 7.33 -9.16
CA ASP A 651 4.04 8.27 -9.82
C ASP A 651 3.51 9.72 -9.79
N ARG A 652 2.19 9.93 -10.02
CA ARG A 652 1.55 11.24 -9.91
C ARG A 652 1.63 11.79 -8.48
N GLN A 653 1.43 10.96 -7.47
CA GLN A 653 1.52 11.35 -6.06
C GLN A 653 2.96 11.74 -5.68
N LEU A 654 3.96 10.99 -6.16
CA LEU A 654 5.37 11.33 -5.98
C LEU A 654 5.69 12.68 -6.62
N ARG A 655 5.30 12.89 -7.89
CA ARG A 655 5.47 14.18 -8.59
C ARG A 655 4.74 15.32 -7.86
N GLY A 656 3.57 15.05 -7.27
CA GLY A 656 2.76 16.02 -6.53
C GLY A 656 3.37 16.48 -5.20
N ARG A 657 4.51 15.92 -4.78
CA ARG A 657 5.21 16.38 -3.57
C ARG A 657 5.85 17.76 -3.75
N CYS A 658 6.13 18.19 -4.97
CA CYS A 658 6.67 19.51 -5.27
C CYS A 658 5.71 20.37 -6.09
N SER A 659 6.02 21.65 -6.22
CA SER A 659 5.26 22.64 -6.99
C SER A 659 3.82 22.85 -6.49
N ARG A 660 3.69 23.18 -5.22
CA ARG A 660 2.42 23.45 -4.54
C ARG A 660 2.15 24.93 -4.51
N GLN A 661 0.89 25.34 -4.66
CA GLN A 661 0.46 26.74 -4.59
C GLN A 661 1.33 27.70 -5.41
N GLY A 662 1.68 27.30 -6.65
CA GLY A 662 2.50 28.10 -7.56
C GLY A 662 4.00 28.12 -7.23
N ASP A 663 4.49 27.28 -6.34
CA ASP A 663 5.93 27.11 -6.11
C ASP A 663 6.60 26.43 -7.31
N PRO A 664 7.85 26.74 -7.61
CA PRO A 664 8.62 25.98 -8.59
C PRO A 664 8.94 24.59 -8.07
N GLY A 665 9.20 23.67 -8.97
CA GLY A 665 9.58 22.31 -8.66
C GLY A 665 10.01 21.55 -9.91
N LEU A 666 10.80 20.52 -9.72
CA LEU A 666 11.33 19.70 -10.79
C LEU A 666 11.16 18.23 -10.47
N THR A 667 10.75 17.44 -11.45
CA THR A 667 10.68 15.99 -11.30
C THR A 667 11.44 15.26 -12.39
N LYS A 668 12.14 14.18 -12.03
CA LYS A 668 12.85 13.31 -12.98
C LYS A 668 12.80 11.86 -12.47
N PHE A 669 12.55 10.91 -13.37
CA PHE A 669 12.62 9.49 -13.07
C PHE A 669 13.87 8.88 -13.71
N PHE A 670 14.49 7.96 -12.96
CA PHE A 670 15.66 7.20 -13.40
C PHE A 670 15.27 5.73 -13.43
N LEU A 671 15.37 5.09 -14.58
CA LEU A 671 14.92 3.74 -14.84
C LEU A 671 16.08 2.87 -15.29
N SER A 672 15.97 1.57 -15.06
CA SER A 672 16.88 0.57 -15.57
C SER A 672 16.10 -0.50 -16.33
N LEU A 673 16.69 -1.10 -17.37
CA LEU A 673 16.11 -2.25 -18.04
C LEU A 673 15.96 -3.48 -17.12
N GLU A 674 16.65 -3.46 -15.97
CA GLU A 674 16.60 -4.49 -14.94
C GLU A 674 15.50 -4.24 -13.89
N ASP A 675 14.81 -3.10 -13.93
CA ASP A 675 13.71 -2.82 -13.03
C ASP A 675 12.52 -3.73 -13.34
N GLU A 676 11.77 -4.12 -12.32
CA GLU A 676 10.69 -5.10 -12.44
C GLU A 676 9.65 -4.73 -13.49
N LEU A 677 9.15 -3.50 -13.46
CA LEU A 677 8.19 -3.02 -14.46
C LEU A 677 8.76 -3.08 -15.88
N MET A 678 10.02 -2.66 -16.07
CA MET A 678 10.68 -2.68 -17.36
C MET A 678 10.88 -4.12 -17.86
N ARG A 679 11.21 -5.06 -16.98
CA ARG A 679 11.32 -6.48 -17.31
C ARG A 679 9.98 -7.08 -17.75
N LEU A 680 8.89 -6.76 -17.07
CA LEU A 680 7.55 -7.28 -17.39
C LEU A 680 7.01 -6.78 -18.74
N PHE A 681 7.19 -5.49 -19.05
CA PHE A 681 6.60 -4.87 -20.24
C PHE A 681 7.50 -4.92 -21.48
N LEU A 682 8.82 -5.06 -21.32
CA LEU A 682 9.76 -5.14 -22.44
C LEU A 682 10.02 -6.59 -22.87
N GLN A 683 9.67 -7.62 -22.13
CA GLN A 683 9.82 -9.02 -22.53
C GLN A 683 8.98 -9.31 -23.79
N GLY A 684 9.67 -9.56 -24.90
CA GLY A 684 9.04 -10.00 -26.16
C GLY A 684 8.76 -8.91 -27.20
N ASN A 685 8.96 -7.62 -26.90
CA ASN A 685 8.75 -6.54 -27.84
C ASN A 685 10.00 -6.23 -28.68
N LEU A 686 9.81 -5.93 -29.99
CA LEU A 686 10.89 -5.49 -30.90
C LEU A 686 11.70 -4.28 -30.36
N ALA A 687 11.04 -3.41 -29.60
CA ALA A 687 11.66 -2.25 -28.96
C ALA A 687 12.71 -2.65 -27.89
N SER A 688 12.48 -3.71 -27.12
CA SER A 688 13.46 -4.19 -26.13
C SER A 688 14.72 -4.74 -26.77
N ARG A 689 14.57 -5.50 -27.87
CA ARG A 689 15.72 -6.04 -28.62
C ARG A 689 16.59 -4.95 -29.26
N LEU A 690 15.97 -3.86 -29.71
CA LEU A 690 16.67 -2.68 -30.23
C LEU A 690 17.39 -1.92 -29.11
N MET A 691 16.78 -1.76 -27.94
CA MET A 691 17.39 -1.08 -26.79
C MET A 691 18.55 -1.88 -26.19
N GLU A 692 18.36 -3.18 -25.94
CA GLU A 692 19.40 -4.04 -25.38
C GLU A 692 20.63 -4.17 -26.28
N GLY A 693 20.43 -4.13 -27.60
CA GLY A 693 21.52 -4.22 -28.59
C GLY A 693 22.26 -2.91 -28.87
N SER A 694 21.65 -1.75 -28.62
CA SER A 694 22.21 -0.45 -28.95
C SER A 694 22.80 0.32 -27.75
N MET A 695 22.46 -0.02 -26.51
CA MET A 695 22.94 0.69 -25.31
C MET A 695 24.27 0.11 -24.81
N GLN A 696 25.25 1.00 -24.58
CA GLN A 696 26.48 0.67 -23.87
C GLN A 696 26.29 0.84 -22.35
N GLU A 697 27.14 0.19 -21.53
CA GLU A 697 27.14 0.41 -20.09
C GLU A 697 27.52 1.87 -19.79
N GLY A 698 26.76 2.50 -18.87
CA GLY A 698 26.95 3.91 -18.51
C GLY A 698 26.27 4.91 -19.44
N GLU A 699 25.65 4.49 -20.54
CA GLU A 699 24.95 5.36 -21.47
C GLU A 699 23.54 5.70 -20.94
N GLU A 700 23.20 7.00 -20.97
CA GLU A 700 21.88 7.54 -20.63
C GLU A 700 21.04 7.69 -21.88
N LEU A 701 19.86 7.07 -21.90
CA LEU A 701 18.89 7.23 -22.98
C LEU A 701 17.73 8.10 -22.50
N GLU A 702 17.58 9.28 -23.09
CA GLU A 702 16.41 10.16 -22.91
C GLU A 702 15.65 10.28 -24.23
N HIS A 703 14.41 9.77 -24.31
CA HIS A 703 13.61 9.92 -25.52
C HIS A 703 12.12 10.11 -25.19
N PRO A 704 11.47 11.18 -25.73
CA PRO A 704 10.04 11.48 -25.43
C PRO A 704 9.06 10.38 -25.84
N TRP A 705 9.40 9.57 -26.84
CA TRP A 705 8.56 8.46 -27.29
C TRP A 705 8.53 7.31 -26.27
N LEU A 706 9.64 7.05 -25.61
CA LEU A 706 9.73 6.05 -24.54
C LEU A 706 8.87 6.42 -23.34
N ASN A 707 8.88 7.71 -22.94
CA ASN A 707 8.02 8.22 -21.87
C ASN A 707 6.51 8.06 -22.13
N ARG A 708 6.11 7.90 -23.40
CA ARG A 708 4.70 7.63 -23.76
C ARG A 708 4.35 6.16 -23.79
N SER A 709 5.34 5.30 -23.90
CA SER A 709 5.19 3.85 -23.98
C SER A 709 5.24 3.19 -22.60
N ILE A 710 6.01 3.77 -21.71
CA ILE A 710 6.08 3.43 -20.28
C ILE A 710 4.95 4.16 -19.54
#